data_0bf35ec31eb40ed936e3a6e71091c81a
#
_entry.id   0bf35ec31eb40ed936e3a6e71091c81a
#
_cell.length_a   1.000
_cell.length_b   1.000
_cell.length_c   1.000
_cell.angle_alpha   90.00
_cell.angle_beta   90.00
_cell.angle_gamma   90.00
#
_symmetry.space_group_name_H-M   'P 1'
#
loop_
_entity.id
_entity.type
_entity.pdbx_description
1 polymer ?
#
loop_
_entity_poly.entity_id
_entity_poly.type
_entity_poly.pdbx_seq_one_letter_code
_entity_poly.pdbx_strand_id
1 'polypeptide(L)'
;MDNSQIENTIIDIRKRSGAVTTFNKDKISNAIFRALAATSKADRGLADQLAENVVNKLVEQGFTSTRTPTVEDIQDIVESTLIDSGNSDIAKAYIVYRHERRKLRDEKMNVLNLKTLDPVSKKFDLNCLRVLASRYLFRNGKSEIIESPTQMFERVATLVGIGDILYDSQIFDKSGNNPQDVDEAKSYLEKLDAFDYKFKVGDFFFNKWHFRSLINHYVDLANKGQMKIGFKDVLTLLAGKKLESYADKIQEYFDLMVAQDFLPNSPTMMNAGGRLGQLSACFVLGMDDEMQQIMKTTSDAALIFKSGGGVGINYSNLREEGDIVASTSGVASGPVSFMNIINTVTEVVKQGGKRRGANMGIIEAWHPDVEKFITNKTEPGVLENFNISVGIWEDFWHSLVNTDGNYVLRSPRDRKPVKEINSHQLLDLIALSAWKSAEPGLIFFDQINKYNVFAKARQAPLRATNPCGEQSLYPYESCNLGSINLVNLVKRQADGTYEFDWQRYEETIRKTTRFLDNVIDVNTYPVEEITTASKDSRRIGLGVMGVADLLYKLRIPYNSKEGYELQSKLSEALTYYSMEESVALANSRGEFPLCSKTEYPEGKIPISGYYERPKETHTYEWDALIEKIKTHGIRNVLTTTVAPTGTLAMIADCSNGMEPAFALVFEKRVTVGRFFYTNKIVEEVLKENNLYSDEILAKIADNYGSLRGIAEIPQWMQDTFVTAMDIHWSDHLMAQGVWQQWIGNAISKTINMPYDVTVDDVKSAYLLAHELGLKGMTVYRDGSRHKQVLHMTSENATKTFDVVPSLHVVQYVTDNITN
;
A
#
# COMPACT_ATOMS: atom_id res chain seq x y z
N MET A 1 -50.77 16.64 30.38
CA MET A 1 -50.61 16.40 28.94
C MET A 1 -50.10 15.00 28.75
N ASP A 2 -50.81 14.23 27.95
CA ASP A 2 -50.50 12.80 27.72
C ASP A 2 -49.14 12.62 27.06
N ASN A 3 -48.30 11.68 27.51
CA ASN A 3 -46.96 11.47 26.98
C ASN A 3 -46.92 11.22 25.47
N SER A 4 -48.02 10.73 24.87
CA SER A 4 -48.15 10.52 23.42
C SER A 4 -48.27 11.82 22.61
N GLN A 5 -48.70 12.95 23.24
CA GLN A 5 -48.78 14.27 22.56
C GLN A 5 -47.43 15.01 22.57
N ILE A 6 -46.53 14.67 23.52
CA ILE A 6 -45.21 15.33 23.64
C ILE A 6 -44.26 14.80 22.56
N GLU A 7 -44.30 13.52 22.20
CA GLU A 7 -43.49 12.90 21.16
C GLU A 7 -43.72 13.49 19.76
N ASN A 8 -44.90 14.04 19.49
CA ASN A 8 -45.27 14.66 18.21
C ASN A 8 -44.95 16.17 18.09
N THR A 9 -44.37 16.78 19.11
CA THR A 9 -44.20 18.23 19.17
C THR A 9 -42.93 18.72 18.49
N ILE A 10 -41.84 17.91 18.50
CA ILE A 10 -40.59 18.24 17.81
C ILE A 10 -40.39 17.22 16.68
N ILE A 11 -40.64 17.65 15.45
CA ILE A 11 -40.56 16.77 14.25
C ILE A 11 -39.13 16.80 13.68
N ASP A 12 -38.52 17.97 13.66
CA ASP A 12 -37.28 18.23 12.93
C ASP A 12 -36.21 18.91 13.79
N ILE A 13 -34.96 18.78 13.36
CA ILE A 13 -33.77 19.46 13.89
C ILE A 13 -33.04 20.16 12.75
N ARG A 14 -32.56 21.38 12.97
CA ARG A 14 -31.68 22.09 12.05
C ARG A 14 -30.23 21.75 12.33
N LYS A 15 -29.61 21.09 11.35
CA LYS A 15 -28.16 20.80 11.40
C LYS A 15 -27.33 22.09 11.27
N ARG A 16 -26.06 22.05 11.67
CA ARG A 16 -25.08 23.15 11.51
C ARG A 16 -24.85 23.57 10.06
N SER A 17 -25.11 22.69 9.10
CA SER A 17 -25.09 23.00 7.66
C SER A 17 -26.32 23.81 7.17
N GLY A 18 -27.27 24.09 8.06
CA GLY A 18 -28.56 24.69 7.71
C GLY A 18 -29.64 23.68 7.26
N ALA A 19 -29.25 22.44 6.93
CA ALA A 19 -30.20 21.42 6.51
C ALA A 19 -31.12 21.00 7.67
N VAL A 20 -32.38 20.77 7.37
CA VAL A 20 -33.38 20.25 8.30
C VAL A 20 -33.49 18.74 8.13
N THR A 21 -33.60 18.02 9.22
CA THR A 21 -33.73 16.54 9.25
C THR A 21 -34.59 16.13 10.44
N THR A 22 -35.21 14.97 10.35
CA THR A 22 -36.05 14.43 11.41
C THR A 22 -35.32 14.34 12.76
N PHE A 23 -35.99 14.77 13.81
CA PHE A 23 -35.48 14.69 15.18
C PHE A 23 -35.40 13.23 15.65
N ASN A 24 -34.32 12.90 16.37
CA ASN A 24 -34.13 11.55 16.91
C ASN A 24 -33.58 11.64 18.35
N LYS A 25 -34.40 11.26 19.32
CA LYS A 25 -34.10 11.25 20.77
C LYS A 25 -32.94 10.31 21.11
N ASP A 26 -32.80 9.17 20.41
CA ASP A 26 -31.74 8.20 20.69
C ASP A 26 -30.35 8.79 20.54
N LYS A 27 -30.19 9.79 19.67
CA LYS A 27 -28.89 10.50 19.54
C LYS A 27 -28.53 11.27 20.80
N ILE A 28 -29.52 11.81 21.51
CA ILE A 28 -29.32 12.51 22.79
C ILE A 28 -28.97 11.46 23.87
N SER A 29 -29.77 10.40 23.98
CA SER A 29 -29.54 9.31 24.91
C SER A 29 -28.14 8.68 24.73
N ASN A 30 -27.73 8.40 23.47
CA ASN A 30 -26.40 7.89 23.16
C ASN A 30 -25.27 8.85 23.56
N ALA A 31 -25.48 10.17 23.42
CA ALA A 31 -24.46 11.15 23.81
C ALA A 31 -24.32 11.25 25.33
N ILE A 32 -25.43 11.18 26.06
CA ILE A 32 -25.46 11.15 27.53
C ILE A 32 -24.85 9.84 28.05
N PHE A 33 -25.19 8.69 27.46
CA PHE A 33 -24.62 7.40 27.81
C PHE A 33 -23.11 7.34 27.70
N ARG A 34 -22.55 7.96 26.65
CA ARG A 34 -21.07 8.07 26.50
C ARG A 34 -20.44 8.91 27.63
N ALA A 35 -21.10 9.97 28.05
CA ALA A 35 -20.62 10.78 29.17
C ALA A 35 -20.71 10.00 30.50
N LEU A 36 -21.77 9.23 30.70
CA LEU A 36 -21.92 8.29 31.83
C LEU A 36 -20.81 7.23 31.86
N ALA A 37 -20.55 6.60 30.71
CA ALA A 37 -19.50 5.61 30.56
C ALA A 37 -18.11 6.18 30.91
N ALA A 38 -17.83 7.43 30.51
CA ALA A 38 -16.58 8.12 30.82
C ALA A 38 -16.38 8.42 32.32
N THR A 39 -17.44 8.35 33.13
CA THR A 39 -17.41 8.54 34.59
C THR A 39 -17.57 7.22 35.35
N SER A 40 -17.35 6.07 34.72
CA SER A 40 -17.56 4.73 35.28
C SER A 40 -19.00 4.45 35.80
N LYS A 41 -19.98 5.18 35.28
CA LYS A 41 -21.40 5.05 35.64
C LYS A 41 -22.23 4.67 34.41
N ALA A 42 -21.81 3.67 33.63
CA ALA A 42 -22.50 3.24 32.42
C ALA A 42 -23.91 2.69 32.73
N ASP A 43 -24.92 3.54 32.82
CA ASP A 43 -26.33 3.21 33.01
C ASP A 43 -27.18 3.69 31.83
N ARG A 44 -27.71 2.75 31.06
CA ARG A 44 -28.52 3.02 29.89
C ARG A 44 -29.89 3.59 30.25
N GLY A 45 -30.51 3.07 31.34
CA GLY A 45 -31.79 3.53 31.83
C GLY A 45 -31.73 5.00 32.26
N LEU A 46 -30.68 5.38 32.99
CA LEU A 46 -30.44 6.78 33.37
C LEU A 46 -30.23 7.68 32.15
N ALA A 47 -29.48 7.20 31.13
CA ALA A 47 -29.29 7.97 29.92
C ALA A 47 -30.60 8.23 29.18
N ASP A 48 -31.47 7.23 29.08
CA ASP A 48 -32.76 7.35 28.41
C ASP A 48 -33.70 8.28 29.18
N GLN A 49 -33.72 8.21 30.53
CA GLN A 49 -34.47 9.11 31.39
C GLN A 49 -33.99 10.57 31.27
N LEU A 50 -32.68 10.82 31.26
CA LEU A 50 -32.13 12.15 31.10
C LEU A 50 -32.40 12.69 29.69
N ALA A 51 -32.40 11.85 28.66
CA ALA A 51 -32.77 12.25 27.30
C ALA A 51 -34.25 12.68 27.20
N GLU A 52 -35.15 12.00 27.95
CA GLU A 52 -36.56 12.41 28.08
C GLU A 52 -36.68 13.79 28.70
N ASN A 53 -35.96 14.02 29.81
CA ASN A 53 -35.96 15.34 30.48
C ASN A 53 -35.44 16.45 29.54
N VAL A 54 -34.47 16.18 28.66
CA VAL A 54 -34.00 17.10 27.65
C VAL A 54 -35.12 17.44 26.66
N VAL A 55 -35.85 16.43 26.17
CA VAL A 55 -36.97 16.63 25.24
C VAL A 55 -38.05 17.48 25.89
N ASN A 56 -38.40 17.20 27.15
CA ASN A 56 -39.38 17.98 27.88
C ASN A 56 -38.97 19.46 28.01
N LYS A 57 -37.70 19.73 28.39
CA LYS A 57 -37.17 21.12 28.46
C LYS A 57 -37.16 21.83 27.11
N LEU A 58 -36.87 21.12 25.99
CA LEU A 58 -36.96 21.68 24.66
C LEU A 58 -38.36 22.15 24.36
N VAL A 59 -39.38 21.37 24.70
CA VAL A 59 -40.80 21.71 24.54
C VAL A 59 -41.18 22.90 25.45
N GLU A 60 -40.76 22.91 26.72
CA GLU A 60 -41.00 24.04 27.66
C GLU A 60 -40.40 25.35 27.16
N GLN A 61 -39.26 25.29 26.42
CA GLN A 61 -38.63 26.47 25.78
C GLN A 61 -39.27 26.84 24.45
N GLY A 62 -40.36 26.19 24.08
CA GLY A 62 -41.20 26.54 22.92
C GLY A 62 -40.66 26.03 21.59
N PHE A 63 -39.78 25.00 21.61
CA PHE A 63 -39.38 24.28 20.38
C PHE A 63 -40.51 23.32 20.00
N THR A 64 -41.05 23.48 18.79
CA THR A 64 -42.20 22.73 18.27
C THR A 64 -41.99 22.48 16.77
N SER A 65 -42.97 21.91 16.10
CA SER A 65 -43.00 21.80 14.63
C SER A 65 -42.87 23.14 13.89
N THR A 66 -43.18 24.24 14.54
CA THR A 66 -43.07 25.60 13.97
C THR A 66 -41.77 26.32 14.33
N ARG A 67 -41.09 25.89 15.40
CA ARG A 67 -39.78 26.37 15.84
C ARG A 67 -38.81 25.25 16.02
N THR A 68 -38.09 24.92 14.94
CA THR A 68 -37.12 23.82 14.87
C THR A 68 -35.87 24.15 15.69
N PRO A 69 -35.47 23.30 16.66
CA PRO A 69 -34.25 23.51 17.44
C PRO A 69 -32.99 23.26 16.56
N THR A 70 -31.91 23.98 16.84
CA THR A 70 -30.59 23.69 16.32
C THR A 70 -29.87 22.62 17.12
N VAL A 71 -28.78 22.07 16.60
CA VAL A 71 -27.91 21.14 17.33
C VAL A 71 -27.35 21.81 18.59
N GLU A 72 -27.02 23.09 18.52
CA GLU A 72 -26.54 23.91 19.65
C GLU A 72 -27.59 24.04 20.74
N ASP A 73 -28.84 24.41 20.40
CA ASP A 73 -29.92 24.49 21.37
C ASP A 73 -30.11 23.19 22.15
N ILE A 74 -30.08 22.05 21.44
CA ILE A 74 -30.21 20.74 22.09
C ILE A 74 -29.02 20.49 23.00
N GLN A 75 -27.79 20.81 22.59
CA GLN A 75 -26.58 20.56 23.40
C GLN A 75 -26.57 21.42 24.67
N ASP A 76 -27.00 22.68 24.58
CA ASP A 76 -27.08 23.59 25.72
C ASP A 76 -28.13 23.09 26.73
N ILE A 77 -29.25 22.56 26.26
CA ILE A 77 -30.28 21.96 27.12
C ILE A 77 -29.82 20.64 27.73
N VAL A 78 -29.03 19.82 27.00
CA VAL A 78 -28.40 18.62 27.61
C VAL A 78 -27.48 19.03 28.77
N GLU A 79 -26.64 20.04 28.59
CA GLU A 79 -25.73 20.52 29.64
C GLU A 79 -26.52 21.01 30.86
N SER A 80 -27.53 21.87 30.67
CA SER A 80 -28.37 22.34 31.79
C SER A 80 -29.13 21.21 32.48
N THR A 81 -29.64 20.25 31.72
CA THR A 81 -30.36 19.10 32.27
C THR A 81 -29.45 18.21 33.14
N LEU A 82 -28.23 17.97 32.72
CA LEU A 82 -27.23 17.20 33.49
C LEU A 82 -26.83 17.92 34.79
N ILE A 83 -26.67 19.26 34.75
CA ILE A 83 -26.36 20.08 35.91
C ILE A 83 -27.54 20.05 36.89
N ASP A 84 -28.75 20.34 36.42
CA ASP A 84 -29.96 20.47 37.25
C ASP A 84 -30.36 19.12 37.88
N SER A 85 -30.03 17.99 37.25
CA SER A 85 -30.29 16.65 37.82
C SER A 85 -29.27 16.20 38.87
N GLY A 86 -28.37 17.09 39.31
CA GLY A 86 -27.33 16.81 40.31
C GLY A 86 -26.17 15.95 39.83
N ASN A 87 -26.06 15.71 38.50
CA ASN A 87 -25.03 14.89 37.91
C ASN A 87 -23.84 15.74 37.41
N SER A 88 -23.26 16.55 38.31
CA SER A 88 -22.19 17.51 37.98
C SER A 88 -20.97 16.88 37.30
N ASP A 89 -20.58 15.66 37.69
CA ASP A 89 -19.44 14.92 37.12
C ASP A 89 -19.72 14.54 35.65
N ILE A 90 -20.96 14.10 35.39
CA ILE A 90 -21.42 13.71 34.06
C ILE A 90 -21.56 14.95 33.19
N ALA A 91 -22.10 16.04 33.74
CA ALA A 91 -22.16 17.33 33.03
C ALA A 91 -20.76 17.81 32.63
N LYS A 92 -19.78 17.75 33.55
CA LYS A 92 -18.39 18.10 33.28
C LYS A 92 -17.80 17.23 32.17
N ALA A 93 -17.97 15.90 32.23
CA ALA A 93 -17.50 14.98 31.21
C ALA A 93 -18.14 15.27 29.83
N TYR A 94 -19.45 15.59 29.81
CA TYR A 94 -20.17 15.97 28.59
C TYR A 94 -19.66 17.28 27.98
N ILE A 95 -19.44 18.31 28.78
CA ILE A 95 -18.92 19.62 28.38
C ILE A 95 -17.52 19.49 27.80
N VAL A 96 -16.61 18.74 28.47
CA VAL A 96 -15.25 18.47 27.98
C VAL A 96 -15.31 17.74 26.65
N TYR A 97 -16.10 16.65 26.57
CA TYR A 97 -16.27 15.90 25.33
C TYR A 97 -16.81 16.76 24.16
N ARG A 98 -17.81 17.61 24.44
CA ARG A 98 -18.35 18.57 23.45
C ARG A 98 -17.29 19.55 22.96
N HIS A 99 -16.48 20.09 23.89
CA HIS A 99 -15.40 21.03 23.56
C HIS A 99 -14.32 20.38 22.70
N GLU A 100 -13.85 19.19 23.06
CA GLU A 100 -12.87 18.41 22.29
C GLU A 100 -13.39 18.08 20.89
N ARG A 101 -14.62 17.62 20.78
CA ARG A 101 -15.27 17.33 19.49
C ARG A 101 -15.41 18.58 18.60
N ARG A 102 -15.69 19.74 19.21
CA ARG A 102 -15.74 21.02 18.49
C ARG A 102 -14.34 21.39 18.00
N LYS A 103 -13.35 21.34 18.86
CA LYS A 103 -11.96 21.64 18.53
C LYS A 103 -11.46 20.75 17.40
N LEU A 104 -11.67 19.44 17.51
CA LEU A 104 -11.27 18.47 16.46
C LEU A 104 -11.95 18.78 15.12
N ARG A 105 -13.25 19.11 15.12
CA ARG A 105 -13.96 19.48 13.90
C ARG A 105 -13.40 20.75 13.27
N ASP A 106 -13.14 21.78 14.08
CA ASP A 106 -12.62 23.05 13.61
C ASP A 106 -11.20 22.88 13.05
N GLU A 107 -10.36 22.04 13.69
CA GLU A 107 -9.05 21.65 13.16
C GLU A 107 -9.15 20.89 11.81
N LYS A 108 -10.10 19.94 11.68
CA LYS A 108 -10.37 19.27 10.41
C LYS A 108 -10.77 20.25 9.31
N MET A 109 -11.66 21.19 9.60
CA MET A 109 -12.07 22.22 8.65
C MET A 109 -10.91 23.11 8.23
N ASN A 110 -10.06 23.52 9.17
CA ASN A 110 -8.86 24.32 8.90
C ASN A 110 -7.86 23.57 8.01
N VAL A 111 -7.57 22.30 8.31
CA VAL A 111 -6.65 21.46 7.52
C VAL A 111 -7.13 21.31 6.07
N LEU A 112 -8.42 21.15 5.86
CA LEU A 112 -9.02 20.96 4.54
C LEU A 112 -9.41 22.27 3.84
N ASN A 113 -9.30 23.40 4.52
CA ASN A 113 -9.81 24.71 4.05
C ASN A 113 -11.29 24.65 3.64
N LEU A 114 -12.10 23.94 4.42
CA LEU A 114 -13.54 23.74 4.18
C LEU A 114 -14.38 24.51 5.19
N LYS A 115 -15.52 25.06 4.74
CA LYS A 115 -16.53 25.67 5.63
C LYS A 115 -17.37 24.63 6.36
N THR A 116 -17.55 23.46 5.78
CA THR A 116 -18.30 22.33 6.34
C THR A 116 -17.60 21.02 5.99
N LEU A 117 -17.61 20.05 6.91
CA LEU A 117 -17.05 18.73 6.63
C LEU A 117 -18.06 17.86 5.89
N ASP A 118 -17.62 17.23 4.81
CA ASP A 118 -18.35 16.17 4.11
C ASP A 118 -18.39 14.86 4.93
N PRO A 119 -19.18 13.84 4.52
CA PRO A 119 -19.31 12.58 5.25
C PRO A 119 -17.98 11.84 5.46
N VAL A 120 -17.10 11.81 4.44
CA VAL A 120 -15.79 11.15 4.51
C VAL A 120 -14.85 11.88 5.46
N SER A 121 -14.76 13.21 5.34
CA SER A 121 -13.94 14.05 6.23
C SER A 121 -14.36 13.95 7.71
N LYS A 122 -15.66 13.71 7.99
CA LYS A 122 -16.14 13.47 9.36
C LYS A 122 -15.63 12.13 9.90
N LYS A 123 -15.62 11.09 9.08
CA LYS A 123 -15.23 9.72 9.45
C LYS A 123 -13.72 9.60 9.70
N PHE A 124 -12.91 10.17 8.81
CA PHE A 124 -11.46 10.04 8.84
C PHE A 124 -10.83 10.80 10.01
N ASP A 125 -9.75 10.26 10.59
CA ASP A 125 -9.03 10.95 11.64
C ASP A 125 -8.27 12.19 11.12
N LEU A 126 -7.74 13.00 12.05
CA LEU A 126 -7.07 14.25 11.71
C LEU A 126 -5.73 14.01 11.00
N ASN A 127 -4.99 12.96 11.35
CA ASN A 127 -3.70 12.66 10.74
C ASN A 127 -3.88 12.18 9.30
N CYS A 128 -4.87 11.31 9.05
CA CYS A 128 -5.28 10.94 7.72
C CYS A 128 -5.60 12.18 6.87
N LEU A 129 -6.43 13.09 7.38
CA LEU A 129 -6.82 14.31 6.65
C LEU A 129 -5.62 15.24 6.39
N ARG A 130 -4.67 15.34 7.32
CA ARG A 130 -3.40 16.08 7.10
C ARG A 130 -2.57 15.48 5.96
N VAL A 131 -2.48 14.15 5.91
CA VAL A 131 -1.78 13.44 4.82
C VAL A 131 -2.48 13.67 3.49
N LEU A 132 -3.80 13.53 3.42
CA LEU A 132 -4.59 13.79 2.21
C LEU A 132 -4.43 15.25 1.75
N ALA A 133 -4.58 16.21 2.65
CA ALA A 133 -4.46 17.63 2.37
C ALA A 133 -3.05 18.02 1.87
N SER A 134 -1.99 17.43 2.45
CA SER A 134 -0.62 17.79 2.09
C SER A 134 -0.17 17.24 0.73
N ARG A 135 -0.67 16.07 0.30
CA ARG A 135 -0.11 15.33 -0.85
C ARG A 135 -1.10 14.99 -1.95
N TYR A 136 -2.37 14.71 -1.62
CA TYR A 136 -3.31 14.04 -2.54
C TYR A 136 -4.37 14.96 -3.13
N LEU A 137 -4.92 15.88 -2.33
CA LEU A 137 -6.00 16.76 -2.77
C LEU A 137 -5.52 17.75 -3.83
N PHE A 138 -6.35 17.98 -4.84
CA PHE A 138 -6.06 18.95 -5.89
C PHE A 138 -6.01 20.38 -5.35
N ARG A 139 -5.11 21.17 -5.97
CA ARG A 139 -4.86 22.56 -5.63
C ARG A 139 -4.98 23.44 -6.86
N ASN A 140 -5.39 24.68 -6.66
CA ASN A 140 -5.40 25.70 -7.71
C ASN A 140 -4.00 26.32 -7.90
N GLY A 141 -3.88 27.27 -8.83
CA GLY A 141 -2.62 27.98 -9.11
C GLY A 141 -2.06 28.82 -7.94
N LYS A 142 -2.84 28.99 -6.87
CA LYS A 142 -2.43 29.65 -5.62
C LYS A 142 -2.09 28.67 -4.50
N SER A 143 -1.97 27.38 -4.81
CA SER A 143 -1.74 26.30 -3.85
C SER A 143 -2.89 26.07 -2.84
N GLU A 144 -4.08 26.59 -3.07
CA GLU A 144 -5.24 26.35 -2.23
C GLU A 144 -5.91 25.02 -2.60
N ILE A 145 -6.38 24.27 -1.59
CA ILE A 145 -7.13 23.02 -1.80
C ILE A 145 -8.48 23.33 -2.44
N ILE A 146 -8.82 22.63 -3.54
CA ILE A 146 -10.03 22.85 -4.32
C ILE A 146 -10.96 21.65 -4.38
N GLU A 147 -10.60 20.55 -3.71
CA GLU A 147 -11.45 19.35 -3.61
C GLU A 147 -11.51 18.85 -2.17
N SER A 148 -12.60 18.18 -1.81
CA SER A 148 -12.74 17.47 -0.55
C SER A 148 -12.23 16.02 -0.69
N PRO A 149 -11.96 15.30 0.44
CA PRO A 149 -11.65 13.87 0.41
C PRO A 149 -12.72 13.03 -0.32
N THR A 150 -14.00 13.33 -0.17
CA THR A 150 -15.09 12.67 -0.91
C THR A 150 -14.89 12.83 -2.41
N GLN A 151 -14.70 14.05 -2.90
CA GLN A 151 -14.49 14.35 -4.32
C GLN A 151 -13.24 13.68 -4.88
N MET A 152 -12.17 13.55 -4.06
CA MET A 152 -10.98 12.79 -4.45
C MET A 152 -11.31 11.31 -4.70
N PHE A 153 -12.03 10.65 -3.80
CA PHE A 153 -12.40 9.25 -3.99
C PHE A 153 -13.42 9.06 -5.12
N GLU A 154 -14.36 10.00 -5.29
CA GLU A 154 -15.31 10.01 -6.42
C GLU A 154 -14.58 10.06 -7.77
N ARG A 155 -13.59 10.97 -7.94
CA ARG A 155 -12.87 11.08 -9.21
C ARG A 155 -12.01 9.84 -9.51
N VAL A 156 -11.45 9.20 -8.48
CA VAL A 156 -10.69 7.95 -8.65
C VAL A 156 -11.62 6.82 -9.06
N ALA A 157 -12.71 6.61 -8.34
CA ALA A 157 -13.69 5.57 -8.64
C ALA A 157 -14.31 5.74 -10.04
N THR A 158 -14.65 6.97 -10.40
CA THR A 158 -15.19 7.30 -11.73
C THR A 158 -14.21 6.96 -12.84
N LEU A 159 -12.92 7.33 -12.70
CA LEU A 159 -11.92 7.01 -13.70
C LEU A 159 -11.77 5.51 -13.90
N VAL A 160 -11.64 4.76 -12.79
CA VAL A 160 -11.46 3.30 -12.86
C VAL A 160 -12.69 2.59 -13.41
N GLY A 161 -13.91 3.08 -13.08
CA GLY A 161 -15.16 2.55 -13.62
C GLY A 161 -15.34 2.72 -15.13
N ILE A 162 -14.67 3.70 -15.75
CA ILE A 162 -14.61 3.84 -17.21
C ILE A 162 -14.04 2.58 -17.86
N GLY A 163 -13.07 1.91 -17.22
CA GLY A 163 -12.55 0.64 -17.70
C GLY A 163 -13.63 -0.43 -17.85
N ASP A 164 -14.56 -0.53 -16.91
CA ASP A 164 -15.68 -1.50 -16.99
C ASP A 164 -16.69 -1.14 -18.09
N ILE A 165 -16.99 0.15 -18.25
CA ILE A 165 -18.03 0.65 -19.18
C ILE A 165 -17.73 0.24 -20.62
N LEU A 166 -16.49 0.33 -21.08
CA LEU A 166 -16.16 0.00 -22.46
C LEU A 166 -16.12 -1.51 -22.75
N TYR A 167 -16.18 -2.35 -21.72
CA TYR A 167 -16.37 -3.80 -21.86
C TYR A 167 -17.85 -4.24 -21.81
N ASP A 168 -18.80 -3.29 -21.89
CA ASP A 168 -20.21 -3.62 -22.00
C ASP A 168 -20.50 -4.44 -23.26
N SER A 169 -21.35 -5.45 -23.15
CA SER A 169 -21.64 -6.38 -24.23
C SER A 169 -22.26 -5.72 -25.47
N GLN A 170 -22.89 -4.56 -25.35
CA GLN A 170 -23.40 -3.77 -26.48
C GLN A 170 -22.29 -3.03 -27.24
N ILE A 171 -21.18 -2.76 -26.55
CA ILE A 171 -20.06 -1.94 -27.04
C ILE A 171 -18.89 -2.81 -27.49
N PHE A 172 -18.58 -3.85 -26.72
CA PHE A 172 -17.34 -4.64 -26.81
C PHE A 172 -17.55 -6.03 -27.41
N ASP A 173 -16.57 -6.49 -28.21
CA ASP A 173 -16.42 -7.85 -28.71
C ASP A 173 -14.96 -8.29 -28.68
N LYS A 174 -14.64 -9.26 -27.83
CA LYS A 174 -13.27 -9.77 -27.69
C LYS A 174 -12.69 -10.43 -28.96
N SER A 175 -13.53 -10.79 -29.95
CA SER A 175 -13.08 -11.46 -31.19
C SER A 175 -12.21 -10.58 -32.10
N GLY A 176 -12.31 -9.27 -31.98
CA GLY A 176 -11.49 -8.32 -32.76
C GLY A 176 -11.85 -8.21 -34.24
N ASN A 177 -13.09 -8.54 -34.60
CA ASN A 177 -13.56 -8.56 -36.02
C ASN A 177 -14.35 -7.29 -36.43
N ASN A 178 -14.33 -6.23 -35.59
CA ASN A 178 -15.18 -5.04 -35.81
C ASN A 178 -14.30 -3.79 -36.03
N PRO A 179 -13.85 -3.48 -37.25
CA PRO A 179 -13.08 -2.27 -37.50
C PRO A 179 -13.95 -1.01 -37.28
N GLN A 180 -13.41 -0.03 -36.52
CA GLN A 180 -14.06 1.25 -36.27
C GLN A 180 -13.14 2.41 -36.70
N ASP A 181 -13.76 3.54 -37.06
CA ASP A 181 -13.01 4.76 -37.34
C ASP A 181 -12.51 5.39 -36.02
N VAL A 182 -11.20 5.34 -35.80
CA VAL A 182 -10.54 5.95 -34.63
C VAL A 182 -10.33 7.44 -34.76
N ASP A 183 -10.34 8.00 -35.97
CA ASP A 183 -10.10 9.42 -36.17
C ASP A 183 -11.29 10.27 -35.70
N GLU A 184 -12.50 9.77 -35.80
CA GLU A 184 -13.65 10.37 -35.14
C GLU A 184 -13.43 10.51 -33.64
N ALA A 185 -13.04 9.45 -32.96
CA ALA A 185 -12.78 9.46 -31.50
C ALA A 185 -11.62 10.44 -31.16
N LYS A 186 -10.51 10.39 -31.90
CA LYS A 186 -9.36 11.28 -31.72
C LYS A 186 -9.72 12.76 -31.91
N SER A 187 -10.66 13.08 -32.80
CA SER A 187 -11.10 14.47 -33.04
C SER A 187 -11.69 15.14 -31.79
N TYR A 188 -12.20 14.35 -30.82
CA TYR A 188 -12.67 14.86 -29.53
C TYR A 188 -11.50 15.26 -28.61
N LEU A 189 -10.30 14.66 -28.75
CA LEU A 189 -9.12 15.08 -27.97
C LEU A 189 -8.70 16.52 -28.28
N GLU A 190 -8.85 16.95 -29.53
CA GLU A 190 -8.54 18.33 -29.95
C GLU A 190 -9.53 19.36 -29.40
N LYS A 191 -10.73 18.90 -29.04
CA LYS A 191 -11.84 19.73 -28.55
C LYS A 191 -12.06 19.62 -27.05
N LEU A 192 -11.16 18.98 -26.30
CA LEU A 192 -11.33 18.69 -24.86
C LEU A 192 -11.67 19.95 -24.05
N ASP A 193 -11.10 21.11 -24.32
CA ASP A 193 -11.35 22.35 -23.57
C ASP A 193 -12.66 23.06 -23.97
N ALA A 194 -13.23 22.74 -25.11
CA ALA A 194 -14.47 23.32 -25.64
C ALA A 194 -15.70 22.42 -25.46
N PHE A 195 -15.51 21.19 -24.99
CA PHE A 195 -16.55 20.20 -24.86
C PHE A 195 -17.38 20.40 -23.58
N ASP A 196 -18.71 20.29 -23.70
CA ASP A 196 -19.63 20.39 -22.55
C ASP A 196 -19.73 19.03 -21.84
N TYR A 197 -18.98 18.90 -20.72
CA TYR A 197 -18.90 17.64 -19.95
C TYR A 197 -20.11 17.44 -19.05
N LYS A 198 -21.25 17.04 -19.64
CA LYS A 198 -22.47 16.70 -18.90
C LYS A 198 -22.66 15.20 -18.70
N PHE A 199 -21.67 14.38 -19.10
CA PHE A 199 -21.78 12.95 -18.95
C PHE A 199 -21.64 12.52 -17.50
N LYS A 200 -22.47 11.59 -17.09
CA LYS A 200 -22.40 10.93 -15.78
C LYS A 200 -22.95 9.51 -15.88
N VAL A 201 -22.59 8.69 -14.90
CA VAL A 201 -23.18 7.38 -14.64
C VAL A 201 -23.61 7.36 -13.17
N GLY A 202 -24.91 7.20 -12.93
CA GLY A 202 -25.48 7.46 -11.60
C GLY A 202 -25.24 8.89 -11.15
N ASP A 203 -24.59 9.04 -9.98
CA ASP A 203 -24.20 10.33 -9.42
C ASP A 203 -22.75 10.73 -9.73
N PHE A 204 -22.02 9.90 -10.48
CA PHE A 204 -20.60 10.11 -10.80
C PHE A 204 -20.42 10.88 -12.11
N PHE A 205 -19.93 12.12 -11.98
CA PHE A 205 -19.74 13.04 -13.10
C PHE A 205 -18.37 12.86 -13.76
N PHE A 206 -18.35 12.86 -15.10
CA PHE A 206 -17.12 12.84 -15.88
C PHE A 206 -16.58 14.26 -16.04
N ASN A 207 -15.32 14.48 -15.63
CA ASN A 207 -14.57 15.68 -16.00
C ASN A 207 -13.80 15.46 -17.31
N LYS A 208 -13.14 16.50 -17.83
CA LYS A 208 -12.38 16.41 -19.10
C LYS A 208 -11.28 15.36 -19.13
N TRP A 209 -10.69 15.03 -17.98
CA TRP A 209 -9.63 14.05 -17.90
C TRP A 209 -10.18 12.61 -17.88
N HIS A 210 -11.34 12.40 -17.28
CA HIS A 210 -12.12 11.16 -17.42
C HIS A 210 -12.46 10.92 -18.89
N PHE A 211 -12.92 11.97 -19.58
CA PHE A 211 -13.28 11.88 -20.98
C PHE A 211 -12.07 11.58 -21.88
N ARG A 212 -10.92 12.20 -21.61
CA ARG A 212 -9.65 11.85 -22.29
C ARG A 212 -9.33 10.37 -22.15
N SER A 213 -9.40 9.83 -20.93
CA SER A 213 -9.12 8.40 -20.69
C SER A 213 -10.15 7.49 -21.37
N LEU A 214 -11.42 7.88 -21.42
CA LEU A 214 -12.46 7.16 -22.17
C LEU A 214 -12.12 7.09 -23.67
N ILE A 215 -11.71 8.21 -24.27
CA ILE A 215 -11.31 8.25 -25.69
C ILE A 215 -10.07 7.35 -25.92
N ASN A 216 -9.03 7.50 -25.11
CA ASN A 216 -7.80 6.73 -25.28
C ASN A 216 -8.06 5.22 -25.15
N HIS A 217 -8.85 4.81 -24.17
CA HIS A 217 -9.22 3.40 -23.99
C HIS A 217 -10.08 2.88 -25.15
N TYR A 218 -11.05 3.69 -25.63
CA TYR A 218 -11.83 3.34 -26.82
C TYR A 218 -10.92 3.16 -28.05
N VAL A 219 -9.99 4.08 -28.29
CA VAL A 219 -9.05 4.01 -29.42
C VAL A 219 -8.18 2.74 -29.34
N ASP A 220 -7.71 2.38 -28.17
CA ASP A 220 -6.93 1.14 -27.97
C ASP A 220 -7.72 -0.12 -28.35
N LEU A 221 -8.98 -0.19 -27.91
CA LEU A 221 -9.86 -1.31 -28.21
C LEU A 221 -10.30 -1.33 -29.69
N ALA A 222 -10.58 -0.14 -30.25
CA ALA A 222 -10.94 0.01 -31.67
C ALA A 222 -9.80 -0.41 -32.62
N ASN A 223 -8.54 -0.04 -32.29
CA ASN A 223 -7.36 -0.48 -33.03
C ASN A 223 -7.18 -2.01 -33.04
N LYS A 224 -7.72 -2.71 -32.04
CA LYS A 224 -7.77 -4.16 -31.96
C LYS A 224 -9.02 -4.76 -32.64
N GLY A 225 -9.87 -3.91 -33.24
CA GLY A 225 -11.14 -4.33 -33.82
C GLY A 225 -12.20 -4.79 -32.80
N GLN A 226 -12.03 -4.44 -31.51
CA GLN A 226 -12.86 -4.94 -30.41
C GLN A 226 -14.08 -4.07 -30.08
N MET A 227 -14.29 -2.96 -30.79
CA MET A 227 -15.45 -2.09 -30.61
C MET A 227 -16.55 -2.41 -31.62
N LYS A 228 -17.76 -2.74 -31.16
CA LYS A 228 -18.92 -3.04 -31.99
C LYS A 228 -19.54 -1.79 -32.63
N ILE A 229 -19.41 -0.65 -31.97
CA ILE A 229 -20.05 0.62 -32.33
C ILE A 229 -19.07 1.76 -32.37
N GLY A 230 -19.39 2.81 -33.14
CA GLY A 230 -18.57 4.04 -33.19
C GLY A 230 -18.56 4.82 -31.88
N PHE A 231 -17.54 5.69 -31.69
CA PHE A 231 -17.39 6.46 -30.45
C PHE A 231 -18.59 7.37 -30.17
N LYS A 232 -19.17 7.97 -31.21
CA LYS A 232 -20.40 8.78 -31.11
C LYS A 232 -21.59 7.99 -30.58
N ASP A 233 -21.71 6.71 -30.92
CA ASP A 233 -22.78 5.84 -30.42
C ASP A 233 -22.55 5.51 -28.94
N VAL A 234 -21.27 5.31 -28.49
CA VAL A 234 -20.94 5.18 -27.08
C VAL A 234 -21.40 6.42 -26.30
N LEU A 235 -21.15 7.64 -26.83
CA LEU A 235 -21.61 8.89 -26.22
C LEU A 235 -23.14 8.97 -26.18
N THR A 236 -23.81 8.46 -27.20
CA THR A 236 -25.26 8.39 -27.25
C THR A 236 -25.82 7.46 -26.18
N LEU A 237 -25.21 6.30 -25.96
CA LEU A 237 -25.58 5.39 -24.86
C LEU A 237 -25.39 6.02 -23.49
N LEU A 238 -24.27 6.73 -23.27
CA LEU A 238 -24.01 7.48 -22.03
C LEU A 238 -25.06 8.58 -21.79
N ALA A 239 -25.32 9.42 -22.82
CA ALA A 239 -26.31 10.50 -22.73
C ALA A 239 -27.72 9.97 -22.54
N GLY A 240 -28.05 8.84 -23.17
CA GLY A 240 -29.33 8.14 -23.05
C GLY A 240 -29.50 7.30 -21.79
N LYS A 241 -28.56 7.34 -20.86
CA LYS A 241 -28.54 6.58 -19.58
C LYS A 241 -28.66 5.05 -19.77
N LYS A 242 -28.17 4.53 -20.87
CA LYS A 242 -28.22 3.06 -21.15
C LYS A 242 -27.11 2.29 -20.40
N LEU A 243 -26.17 3.00 -19.78
CA LEU A 243 -25.03 2.46 -19.04
C LEU A 243 -25.10 2.75 -17.53
N GLU A 244 -26.29 3.11 -17.02
CA GLU A 244 -26.52 3.43 -15.59
C GLU A 244 -26.24 2.25 -14.65
N SER A 245 -26.34 0.99 -15.12
CA SER A 245 -25.99 -0.20 -14.34
C SER A 245 -24.53 -0.23 -13.87
N TYR A 246 -23.66 0.54 -14.52
CA TYR A 246 -22.26 0.69 -14.08
C TYR A 246 -22.09 1.61 -12.87
N ALA A 247 -23.13 2.36 -12.47
CA ALA A 247 -23.12 3.17 -11.26
C ALA A 247 -22.81 2.34 -10.01
N ASP A 248 -23.35 1.12 -9.92
CA ASP A 248 -23.11 0.21 -8.81
C ASP A 248 -21.64 -0.21 -8.75
N LYS A 249 -20.99 -0.42 -9.91
CA LYS A 249 -19.56 -0.76 -9.97
C LYS A 249 -18.68 0.41 -9.52
N ILE A 250 -18.99 1.62 -9.97
CA ILE A 250 -18.27 2.82 -9.54
C ILE A 250 -18.47 3.03 -8.04
N GLN A 251 -19.69 2.81 -7.53
CA GLN A 251 -20.00 2.90 -6.10
C GLN A 251 -19.23 1.85 -5.27
N GLU A 252 -19.11 0.62 -5.74
CA GLU A 252 -18.29 -0.42 -5.09
C GLU A 252 -16.83 0.05 -4.92
N TYR A 253 -16.21 0.63 -5.95
CA TYR A 253 -14.85 1.16 -5.88
C TYR A 253 -14.73 2.34 -4.92
N PHE A 254 -15.71 3.24 -4.95
CA PHE A 254 -15.78 4.36 -4.01
C PHE A 254 -15.90 3.88 -2.57
N ASP A 255 -16.81 2.94 -2.30
CA ASP A 255 -17.08 2.42 -0.96
C ASP A 255 -15.87 1.69 -0.36
N LEU A 256 -15.14 0.88 -1.15
CA LEU A 256 -13.91 0.22 -0.73
C LEU A 256 -12.86 1.22 -0.23
N MET A 257 -12.68 2.33 -0.95
CA MET A 257 -11.69 3.36 -0.58
C MET A 257 -12.15 4.18 0.64
N VAL A 258 -13.42 4.56 0.71
CA VAL A 258 -14.01 5.34 1.82
C VAL A 258 -14.13 4.50 3.08
N ALA A 259 -14.36 3.20 2.95
CA ALA A 259 -14.31 2.26 4.08
C ALA A 259 -12.87 2.06 4.58
N GLN A 260 -11.87 2.42 3.80
CA GLN A 260 -10.46 2.12 4.04
C GLN A 260 -10.19 0.59 4.02
N ASP A 261 -11.03 -0.17 3.34
CA ASP A 261 -10.85 -1.61 3.14
C ASP A 261 -9.79 -1.91 2.08
N PHE A 262 -9.63 -0.97 1.13
CA PHE A 262 -8.65 -1.01 0.05
C PHE A 262 -8.23 0.41 -0.34
N LEU A 263 -6.93 0.60 -0.56
CA LEU A 263 -6.40 1.82 -1.15
C LEU A 263 -5.47 1.50 -2.32
N PRO A 264 -5.67 2.12 -3.50
CA PRO A 264 -4.72 2.03 -4.59
C PRO A 264 -3.46 2.84 -4.27
N ASN A 265 -2.39 2.62 -5.03
CA ASN A 265 -1.12 3.33 -4.83
C ASN A 265 -1.29 4.87 -4.91
N SER A 266 -0.33 5.57 -4.32
CA SER A 266 -0.34 7.04 -4.26
C SER A 266 -0.49 7.72 -5.63
N PRO A 267 0.20 7.33 -6.72
CA PRO A 267 -0.02 7.93 -8.03
C PRO A 267 -1.46 7.81 -8.54
N THR A 268 -2.14 6.68 -8.31
CA THR A 268 -3.56 6.53 -8.66
C THR A 268 -4.41 7.55 -7.92
N MET A 269 -4.29 7.67 -6.60
CA MET A 269 -5.07 8.65 -5.82
C MET A 269 -4.71 10.09 -6.15
N MET A 270 -3.44 10.39 -6.48
CA MET A 270 -2.97 11.74 -6.80
C MET A 270 -3.41 12.20 -8.19
N ASN A 271 -3.39 11.33 -9.20
CA ASN A 271 -3.43 11.70 -10.61
C ASN A 271 -4.71 11.27 -11.34
N ALA A 272 -5.49 10.30 -10.80
CA ALA A 272 -6.73 9.86 -11.43
C ALA A 272 -7.71 11.03 -11.59
N GLY A 273 -8.30 11.15 -12.77
CA GLY A 273 -9.19 12.27 -13.11
C GLY A 273 -8.48 13.62 -13.15
N GLY A 274 -7.15 13.66 -13.28
CA GLY A 274 -6.31 14.85 -13.35
C GLY A 274 -5.50 14.94 -14.65
N ARG A 275 -4.80 16.08 -14.82
CA ARG A 275 -4.04 16.40 -16.05
C ARG A 275 -2.95 15.38 -16.36
N LEU A 276 -2.20 14.91 -15.37
CA LEU A 276 -1.10 13.96 -15.57
C LEU A 276 -1.64 12.60 -16.00
N GLY A 277 -2.63 12.06 -15.29
CA GLY A 277 -3.26 10.78 -15.61
C GLY A 277 -2.34 9.55 -15.48
N GLN A 278 -1.10 9.71 -14.98
CA GLN A 278 -0.17 8.62 -14.72
C GLN A 278 -0.50 7.97 -13.36
N LEU A 279 -0.80 6.66 -13.35
CA LEU A 279 -1.38 5.94 -12.21
C LEU A 279 -0.45 4.87 -11.62
N SER A 280 0.65 4.51 -12.33
CA SER A 280 1.59 3.48 -11.88
C SER A 280 2.61 4.02 -10.88
N ALA A 281 3.04 3.21 -9.91
CA ALA A 281 4.04 3.59 -8.92
C ALA A 281 5.45 3.13 -9.27
N CYS A 282 5.58 1.97 -9.91
CA CYS A 282 6.80 1.21 -10.09
C CYS A 282 7.16 1.10 -11.57
N PHE A 283 8.43 1.36 -11.89
CA PHE A 283 8.96 1.30 -13.24
C PHE A 283 10.35 0.69 -13.23
N VAL A 284 10.72 -0.01 -14.30
CA VAL A 284 12.09 -0.43 -14.58
C VAL A 284 12.48 0.10 -15.95
N LEU A 285 13.68 0.65 -16.06
CA LEU A 285 14.29 1.05 -17.33
C LEU A 285 15.52 0.18 -17.62
N GLY A 286 15.77 -0.07 -18.90
CA GLY A 286 17.01 -0.67 -19.36
C GLY A 286 18.11 0.38 -19.52
N MET A 287 19.39 -0.05 -19.37
CA MET A 287 20.54 0.78 -19.63
C MET A 287 21.61 -0.07 -20.29
N ASP A 288 21.86 0.17 -21.56
CA ASP A 288 22.91 -0.48 -22.33
C ASP A 288 24.16 0.41 -22.43
N ASP A 289 25.32 -0.21 -22.69
CA ASP A 289 26.63 0.44 -22.71
C ASP A 289 26.87 1.28 -23.96
N GLU A 290 25.93 2.18 -24.26
CA GLU A 290 25.97 3.13 -25.34
C GLU A 290 25.50 4.51 -24.85
N MET A 291 26.25 5.59 -25.17
CA MET A 291 25.97 6.94 -24.66
C MET A 291 24.55 7.42 -25.00
N GLN A 292 24.07 7.13 -26.21
CA GLN A 292 22.72 7.53 -26.64
C GLN A 292 21.64 6.83 -25.78
N GLN A 293 21.82 5.51 -25.49
CA GLN A 293 20.91 4.76 -24.65
C GLN A 293 20.96 5.22 -23.19
N ILE A 294 22.15 5.50 -22.66
CA ILE A 294 22.31 6.04 -21.31
C ILE A 294 21.56 7.38 -21.17
N MET A 295 21.71 8.29 -22.16
CA MET A 295 21.04 9.59 -22.12
C MET A 295 19.52 9.46 -22.37
N LYS A 296 19.07 8.52 -23.21
CA LYS A 296 17.64 8.21 -23.38
C LYS A 296 17.05 7.73 -22.06
N THR A 297 17.66 6.76 -21.41
CA THR A 297 17.22 6.23 -20.10
C THR A 297 17.16 7.35 -19.06
N THR A 298 18.12 8.28 -19.07
CA THR A 298 18.12 9.45 -18.17
C THR A 298 16.93 10.37 -18.45
N SER A 299 16.62 10.64 -19.71
CA SER A 299 15.46 11.44 -20.11
C SER A 299 14.15 10.76 -19.72
N ASP A 300 14.00 9.47 -19.98
CA ASP A 300 12.80 8.69 -19.63
C ASP A 300 12.59 8.64 -18.12
N ALA A 301 13.65 8.48 -17.32
CA ALA A 301 13.61 8.56 -15.86
C ALA A 301 13.09 9.92 -15.38
N ALA A 302 13.54 11.03 -15.99
CA ALA A 302 13.07 12.37 -15.66
C ALA A 302 11.55 12.52 -15.89
N LEU A 303 11.02 11.97 -16.99
CA LEU A 303 9.57 11.98 -17.28
C LEU A 303 8.77 11.16 -16.25
N ILE A 304 9.31 10.03 -15.81
CA ILE A 304 8.70 9.20 -14.77
C ILE A 304 8.69 9.95 -13.42
N PHE A 305 9.81 10.57 -13.01
CA PHE A 305 9.89 11.34 -11.76
C PHE A 305 8.93 12.52 -11.76
N LYS A 306 8.82 13.24 -12.87
CA LYS A 306 7.85 14.33 -13.05
C LYS A 306 6.41 13.86 -12.80
N SER A 307 6.10 12.61 -13.11
CA SER A 307 4.78 12.02 -12.96
C SER A 307 4.56 11.32 -11.59
N GLY A 308 5.60 11.26 -10.74
CA GLY A 308 5.54 10.69 -9.38
C GLY A 308 5.87 9.20 -9.30
N GLY A 309 6.44 8.61 -10.36
CA GLY A 309 6.93 7.23 -10.38
C GLY A 309 8.31 7.06 -9.74
N GLY A 310 8.65 5.82 -9.35
CA GLY A 310 9.99 5.41 -8.95
C GLY A 310 10.60 4.46 -9.98
N VAL A 311 11.92 4.52 -10.20
CA VAL A 311 12.62 3.80 -11.27
C VAL A 311 13.67 2.85 -10.71
N GLY A 312 13.71 1.62 -11.22
CA GLY A 312 14.81 0.69 -11.00
C GLY A 312 15.65 0.50 -12.28
N ILE A 313 16.95 0.42 -12.13
CA ILE A 313 17.90 0.22 -13.24
C ILE A 313 18.98 -0.76 -12.80
N ASN A 314 19.22 -1.78 -13.63
CA ASN A 314 20.38 -2.65 -13.50
C ASN A 314 21.52 -2.08 -14.34
N TYR A 315 22.60 -1.71 -13.70
CA TYR A 315 23.78 -1.05 -14.31
C TYR A 315 24.83 -2.05 -14.78
N SER A 316 24.61 -3.36 -14.60
CA SER A 316 25.61 -4.41 -14.90
C SER A 316 25.91 -4.59 -16.39
N ASN A 317 25.16 -3.97 -17.28
CA ASN A 317 25.49 -3.95 -18.71
C ASN A 317 26.54 -2.89 -19.07
N LEU A 318 26.77 -1.90 -18.18
CA LEU A 318 27.80 -0.86 -18.42
C LEU A 318 29.18 -1.45 -18.14
N ARG A 319 30.15 -1.09 -19.01
CA ARG A 319 31.54 -1.52 -18.83
C ARG A 319 32.14 -1.00 -17.53
N GLU A 320 33.09 -1.74 -17.02
CA GLU A 320 33.84 -1.42 -15.81
C GLU A 320 34.66 -0.14 -15.93
N GLU A 321 34.93 0.50 -14.80
CA GLU A 321 35.84 1.64 -14.70
C GLU A 321 37.24 1.25 -15.17
N GLY A 322 37.85 2.14 -16.00
CA GLY A 322 39.16 1.89 -16.53
C GLY A 322 39.21 1.09 -17.84
N ASP A 323 38.08 0.51 -18.30
CA ASP A 323 38.06 -0.15 -19.64
C ASP A 323 38.22 0.84 -20.75
N ILE A 324 38.76 0.39 -21.87
CA ILE A 324 39.10 1.25 -23.02
C ILE A 324 37.85 1.66 -23.79
N VAL A 325 37.69 2.98 -24.00
CA VAL A 325 36.67 3.54 -24.90
C VAL A 325 37.29 3.67 -26.30
N ALA A 326 36.99 2.71 -27.17
CA ALA A 326 37.59 2.59 -28.49
C ALA A 326 37.44 3.85 -29.37
N SER A 327 36.32 4.60 -29.26
CA SER A 327 36.04 5.81 -30.03
C SER A 327 36.89 7.03 -29.66
N THR A 328 37.37 7.12 -28.40
CA THR A 328 38.09 8.29 -27.87
C THR A 328 39.51 7.96 -27.41
N SER A 329 39.91 6.67 -27.41
CA SER A 329 41.15 6.17 -26.79
C SER A 329 41.31 6.54 -25.29
N GLY A 330 40.20 6.88 -24.64
CA GLY A 330 40.13 7.18 -23.21
C GLY A 330 39.71 5.97 -22.39
N VAL A 331 39.51 6.18 -21.10
CA VAL A 331 39.05 5.16 -20.18
C VAL A 331 37.61 5.39 -19.73
N ALA A 332 36.86 4.33 -19.49
CA ALA A 332 35.47 4.37 -18.99
C ALA A 332 35.42 4.82 -17.51
N SER A 333 34.39 5.55 -17.15
CA SER A 333 34.15 6.04 -15.78
C SER A 333 33.38 5.06 -14.88
N GLY A 334 32.88 3.96 -15.49
CA GLY A 334 32.13 2.90 -14.79
C GLY A 334 30.70 3.25 -14.40
N PRO A 335 29.91 2.24 -13.97
CA PRO A 335 28.46 2.37 -13.70
C PRO A 335 28.12 3.38 -12.60
N VAL A 336 28.89 3.46 -11.53
CA VAL A 336 28.66 4.37 -10.39
C VAL A 336 28.65 5.84 -10.82
N SER A 337 29.48 6.20 -11.81
CA SER A 337 29.52 7.55 -12.37
C SER A 337 28.22 7.91 -13.10
N PHE A 338 27.62 6.98 -13.82
CA PHE A 338 26.33 7.19 -14.48
C PHE A 338 25.16 7.21 -13.49
N MET A 339 25.25 6.50 -12.36
CA MET A 339 24.29 6.63 -11.27
C MET A 339 24.22 8.06 -10.73
N ASN A 340 25.34 8.79 -10.65
CA ASN A 340 25.37 10.19 -10.19
C ASN A 340 24.56 11.12 -11.12
N ILE A 341 24.51 10.86 -12.42
CA ILE A 341 23.68 11.62 -13.36
C ILE A 341 22.19 11.45 -12.99
N ILE A 342 21.74 10.21 -12.84
CA ILE A 342 20.34 9.91 -12.46
C ILE A 342 20.02 10.47 -11.06
N ASN A 343 20.95 10.38 -10.10
CA ASN A 343 20.77 10.95 -8.76
C ASN A 343 20.54 12.47 -8.82
N THR A 344 21.32 13.18 -9.63
CA THR A 344 21.18 14.63 -9.82
C THR A 344 19.86 14.97 -10.50
N VAL A 345 19.46 14.24 -11.54
CA VAL A 345 18.14 14.40 -12.19
C VAL A 345 17.01 14.21 -11.18
N THR A 346 17.10 13.17 -10.33
CA THR A 346 16.09 12.87 -9.29
C THR A 346 15.98 14.00 -8.27
N GLU A 347 17.11 14.64 -7.92
CA GLU A 347 17.10 15.75 -6.96
C GLU A 347 16.42 17.00 -7.55
N VAL A 348 16.65 17.27 -8.84
CA VAL A 348 16.15 18.45 -9.54
C VAL A 348 14.69 18.29 -9.96
N VAL A 349 14.33 17.10 -10.50
CA VAL A 349 12.99 16.83 -11.04
C VAL A 349 12.08 16.30 -9.95
N LYS A 350 11.16 17.14 -9.46
CA LYS A 350 10.19 16.78 -8.42
C LYS A 350 8.76 16.97 -8.94
N GLN A 351 7.84 16.08 -8.58
CA GLN A 351 6.41 16.22 -8.89
C GLN A 351 5.78 17.36 -8.09
N GLY A 352 5.99 18.63 -8.52
CA GLY A 352 5.35 19.80 -7.89
C GLY A 352 5.46 19.85 -6.35
N GLY A 353 6.52 19.28 -5.76
CA GLY A 353 6.71 19.17 -4.32
C GLY A 353 5.91 18.08 -3.61
N LYS A 354 5.05 17.32 -4.32
CA LYS A 354 4.15 16.31 -3.71
C LYS A 354 4.85 14.97 -3.40
N ARG A 355 5.69 14.50 -4.33
CA ARG A 355 6.44 13.24 -4.18
C ARG A 355 7.84 13.40 -4.75
N ARG A 356 8.86 12.92 -4.00
CA ARG A 356 10.25 12.82 -4.47
C ARG A 356 10.38 11.58 -5.34
N GLY A 357 11.17 11.62 -6.41
CA GLY A 357 11.60 10.46 -7.15
C GLY A 357 12.41 9.53 -6.24
N ALA A 358 12.40 8.24 -6.54
CA ALA A 358 13.23 7.24 -5.87
C ALA A 358 13.81 6.29 -6.91
N ASN A 359 15.03 5.82 -6.67
CA ASN A 359 15.73 4.90 -7.55
C ASN A 359 16.10 3.60 -6.84
N MET A 360 16.17 2.51 -7.60
CA MET A 360 16.92 1.30 -7.30
C MET A 360 18.09 1.20 -8.27
N GLY A 361 19.31 1.19 -7.74
CA GLY A 361 20.50 0.84 -8.48
C GLY A 361 20.90 -0.61 -8.18
N ILE A 362 21.10 -1.39 -9.24
CA ILE A 362 21.50 -2.80 -9.12
C ILE A 362 22.80 -3.01 -9.86
N ILE A 363 23.74 -3.70 -9.23
CA ILE A 363 24.89 -4.33 -9.88
C ILE A 363 24.89 -5.81 -9.48
N GLU A 364 25.11 -6.70 -10.47
CA GLU A 364 25.21 -8.13 -10.24
C GLU A 364 26.59 -8.51 -9.71
N ALA A 365 26.66 -9.52 -8.85
CA ALA A 365 27.89 -9.90 -8.13
C ALA A 365 29.12 -10.21 -9.03
N TRP A 366 28.88 -10.66 -10.26
CA TRP A 366 29.93 -10.96 -11.23
C TRP A 366 30.57 -9.73 -11.89
N HIS A 367 30.03 -8.49 -11.67
CA HIS A 367 30.54 -7.29 -12.32
C HIS A 367 31.88 -6.83 -11.69
N PRO A 368 32.88 -6.37 -12.47
CA PRO A 368 34.17 -5.96 -11.94
C PRO A 368 34.11 -4.82 -10.92
N ASP A 369 33.15 -3.90 -11.03
CA ASP A 369 32.99 -2.76 -10.11
C ASP A 369 32.12 -3.07 -8.87
N VAL A 370 31.77 -4.32 -8.61
CA VAL A 370 30.85 -4.69 -7.51
C VAL A 370 31.37 -4.25 -6.14
N GLU A 371 32.67 -4.40 -5.85
CA GLU A 371 33.26 -3.98 -4.56
C GLU A 371 33.12 -2.46 -4.35
N LYS A 372 33.39 -1.66 -5.42
CA LYS A 372 33.22 -0.20 -5.41
C LYS A 372 31.76 0.18 -5.19
N PHE A 373 30.82 -0.49 -5.87
CA PHE A 373 29.40 -0.26 -5.71
C PHE A 373 28.91 -0.52 -4.29
N ILE A 374 29.31 -1.64 -3.67
CA ILE A 374 28.93 -2.03 -2.31
C ILE A 374 29.35 -0.95 -1.31
N THR A 375 30.56 -0.41 -1.45
CA THR A 375 31.11 0.55 -0.49
C THR A 375 30.71 2.00 -0.74
N ASN A 376 30.08 2.30 -1.89
CA ASN A 376 29.83 3.69 -2.32
C ASN A 376 28.91 4.50 -1.39
N LYS A 377 27.98 3.84 -0.68
CA LYS A 377 27.03 4.50 0.24
C LYS A 377 27.43 4.40 1.72
N THR A 378 28.64 3.97 2.02
CA THR A 378 29.15 4.01 3.41
C THR A 378 29.43 5.42 3.90
N GLU A 379 29.62 6.39 2.97
CA GLU A 379 29.79 7.79 3.27
C GLU A 379 28.45 8.55 3.17
N PRO A 380 28.14 9.45 4.13
CA PRO A 380 26.93 10.26 4.09
C PRO A 380 26.88 11.20 2.89
N GLY A 381 25.70 11.39 2.32
CA GLY A 381 25.46 12.34 1.21
C GLY A 381 25.69 11.75 -0.19
N VAL A 382 26.12 10.50 -0.31
CA VAL A 382 26.35 9.84 -1.61
C VAL A 382 25.10 9.09 -2.03
N LEU A 383 24.64 9.32 -3.28
CA LEU A 383 23.48 8.66 -3.90
C LEU A 383 22.22 8.64 -2.98
N GLU A 384 21.90 9.75 -2.32
CA GLU A 384 20.77 9.84 -1.36
C GLU A 384 19.40 9.49 -1.95
N ASN A 385 19.24 9.60 -3.29
CA ASN A 385 17.98 9.25 -3.97
C ASN A 385 17.96 7.81 -4.49
N PHE A 386 18.97 7.00 -4.14
CA PHE A 386 19.06 5.58 -4.51
C PHE A 386 18.92 4.69 -3.29
N ASN A 387 18.16 3.62 -3.45
CA ASN A 387 18.43 2.35 -2.78
C ASN A 387 19.36 1.56 -3.68
N ILE A 388 20.33 0.85 -3.11
CA ILE A 388 21.26 0.01 -3.88
C ILE A 388 21.14 -1.44 -3.45
N SER A 389 21.28 -2.36 -4.42
CA SER A 389 21.23 -3.81 -4.17
C SER A 389 22.22 -4.56 -5.04
N VAL A 390 22.82 -5.59 -4.49
CA VAL A 390 23.63 -6.53 -5.26
C VAL A 390 22.72 -7.66 -5.77
N GLY A 391 22.73 -7.88 -7.08
CA GLY A 391 22.02 -8.98 -7.71
C GLY A 391 22.81 -10.28 -7.65
N ILE A 392 22.23 -11.33 -7.07
CA ILE A 392 22.88 -12.62 -6.86
C ILE A 392 22.24 -13.66 -7.75
N TRP A 393 23.09 -14.49 -8.38
CA TRP A 393 22.71 -15.67 -9.17
C TRP A 393 23.20 -16.94 -8.52
N GLU A 394 22.74 -18.07 -8.99
CA GLU A 394 23.06 -19.41 -8.47
C GLU A 394 24.58 -19.69 -8.45
N ASP A 395 25.35 -19.19 -9.43
CA ASP A 395 26.80 -19.37 -9.53
C ASP A 395 27.56 -18.77 -8.33
N PHE A 396 27.07 -17.67 -7.75
CA PHE A 396 27.64 -17.10 -6.54
C PHE A 396 27.44 -18.03 -5.34
N TRP A 397 26.23 -18.57 -5.16
CA TRP A 397 25.92 -19.51 -4.08
C TRP A 397 26.76 -20.80 -4.21
N HIS A 398 26.89 -21.32 -5.42
CA HIS A 398 27.77 -22.47 -5.69
C HIS A 398 29.22 -22.17 -5.34
N SER A 399 29.72 -20.98 -5.55
CA SER A 399 31.11 -20.61 -5.21
C SER A 399 31.35 -20.59 -3.70
N LEU A 400 30.32 -20.32 -2.90
CA LEU A 400 30.41 -20.37 -1.43
C LEU A 400 30.49 -21.80 -0.89
N VAL A 401 29.90 -22.79 -1.58
CA VAL A 401 29.74 -24.16 -1.08
C VAL A 401 30.77 -25.11 -1.73
N ASN A 402 31.02 -25.01 -3.04
CA ASN A 402 31.63 -26.04 -3.84
C ASN A 402 33.03 -25.70 -4.36
N THR A 403 33.55 -24.50 -4.23
CA THR A 403 34.75 -24.03 -4.94
C THR A 403 35.77 -23.29 -4.07
N ASP A 404 35.92 -23.58 -2.80
CA ASP A 404 36.84 -22.89 -1.89
C ASP A 404 36.71 -21.35 -1.94
N GLY A 405 35.54 -20.87 -2.40
CA GLY A 405 35.22 -19.44 -2.51
C GLY A 405 35.74 -18.74 -3.77
N ASN A 406 36.31 -19.42 -4.76
CA ASN A 406 36.76 -18.76 -5.99
C ASN A 406 35.58 -18.32 -6.83
N TYR A 407 35.49 -17.00 -7.07
CA TYR A 407 34.46 -16.37 -7.88
C TYR A 407 35.06 -15.44 -8.93
N VAL A 408 34.59 -15.57 -10.17
CA VAL A 408 35.17 -14.86 -11.33
C VAL A 408 34.32 -13.64 -11.70
N LEU A 409 34.93 -12.46 -11.58
CA LEU A 409 34.34 -11.23 -12.12
C LEU A 409 34.58 -11.18 -13.64
N ARG A 410 33.54 -10.78 -14.38
CA ARG A 410 33.53 -10.84 -15.85
C ARG A 410 33.23 -9.48 -16.46
N SER A 411 33.92 -9.17 -17.58
CA SER A 411 33.59 -7.99 -18.36
C SER A 411 32.16 -8.03 -18.88
N PRO A 412 31.38 -6.94 -18.73
CA PRO A 412 30.03 -6.85 -19.31
C PRO A 412 29.99 -7.00 -20.83
N ARG A 413 31.05 -6.63 -21.52
CA ARG A 413 31.12 -6.59 -23.00
C ARG A 413 31.18 -7.96 -23.64
N ASP A 414 32.04 -8.84 -23.15
CA ASP A 414 32.33 -10.14 -23.80
C ASP A 414 32.29 -11.34 -22.82
N ARG A 415 31.94 -11.09 -21.57
CA ARG A 415 31.87 -12.09 -20.48
C ARG A 415 33.21 -12.78 -20.15
N LYS A 416 34.32 -12.26 -20.66
CA LYS A 416 35.62 -12.78 -20.28
C LYS A 416 35.98 -12.52 -18.82
N PRO A 417 36.75 -13.41 -18.21
CA PRO A 417 37.32 -13.19 -16.87
C PRO A 417 38.17 -11.92 -16.84
N VAL A 418 37.90 -11.04 -15.84
CA VAL A 418 38.68 -9.82 -15.57
C VAL A 418 39.50 -10.00 -14.28
N LYS A 419 38.86 -10.53 -13.23
CA LYS A 419 39.46 -10.67 -11.90
C LYS A 419 38.84 -11.87 -11.20
N GLU A 420 39.63 -12.58 -10.41
CA GLU A 420 39.15 -13.59 -9.47
C GLU A 420 39.11 -12.98 -8.06
N ILE A 421 38.06 -13.23 -7.31
CA ILE A 421 37.88 -12.80 -5.93
C ILE A 421 37.40 -13.98 -5.09
N ASN A 422 37.45 -13.81 -3.76
CA ASN A 422 36.88 -14.80 -2.85
C ASN A 422 35.41 -14.41 -2.54
N SER A 423 34.47 -15.33 -2.81
CA SER A 423 33.01 -15.08 -2.61
C SER A 423 32.64 -14.90 -1.14
N HIS A 424 33.37 -15.59 -0.21
CA HIS A 424 33.15 -15.37 1.23
C HIS A 424 33.53 -13.94 1.63
N GLN A 425 34.67 -13.41 1.12
CA GLN A 425 35.08 -12.05 1.37
C GLN A 425 34.10 -11.02 0.74
N LEU A 426 33.55 -11.30 -0.44
CA LEU A 426 32.54 -10.46 -1.05
C LEU A 426 31.25 -10.44 -0.21
N LEU A 427 30.80 -11.59 0.29
CA LEU A 427 29.63 -11.65 1.17
C LEU A 427 29.88 -10.93 2.50
N ASP A 428 31.08 -11.05 3.07
CA ASP A 428 31.50 -10.33 4.27
C ASP A 428 31.50 -8.81 4.04
N LEU A 429 31.97 -8.35 2.86
CA LEU A 429 31.95 -6.94 2.48
C LEU A 429 30.52 -6.40 2.35
N ILE A 430 29.61 -7.16 1.74
CA ILE A 430 28.19 -6.85 1.63
C ILE A 430 27.57 -6.74 3.03
N ALA A 431 27.78 -7.74 3.88
CA ALA A 431 27.24 -7.78 5.24
C ALA A 431 27.77 -6.61 6.10
N LEU A 432 29.08 -6.33 6.04
CA LEU A 432 29.71 -5.22 6.75
C LEU A 432 29.14 -3.86 6.31
N SER A 433 28.95 -3.65 4.99
CA SER A 433 28.41 -2.41 4.46
C SER A 433 26.95 -2.21 4.86
N ALA A 434 26.13 -3.28 4.77
CA ALA A 434 24.75 -3.27 5.22
C ALA A 434 24.64 -3.04 6.75
N TRP A 435 25.51 -3.65 7.54
CA TRP A 435 25.59 -3.42 8.99
C TRP A 435 25.89 -1.95 9.33
N LYS A 436 26.79 -1.28 8.56
CA LYS A 436 27.17 0.12 8.75
C LYS A 436 26.12 1.12 8.29
N SER A 437 25.49 0.91 7.13
CA SER A 437 24.67 1.92 6.42
C SER A 437 23.26 1.43 6.03
N ALA A 438 22.87 0.23 6.40
CA ALA A 438 21.64 -0.45 5.93
C ALA A 438 21.60 -0.70 4.41
N GLU A 439 22.72 -0.61 3.72
CA GLU A 439 22.86 -0.83 2.26
C GLU A 439 24.24 -1.44 1.93
N PRO A 440 24.33 -2.28 0.89
CA PRO A 440 23.29 -2.66 -0.06
C PRO A 440 22.31 -3.71 0.49
N GLY A 441 21.11 -3.78 -0.14
CA GLY A 441 20.25 -4.97 -0.06
C GLY A 441 20.74 -6.08 -0.98
N LEU A 442 20.12 -7.27 -0.91
CA LEU A 442 20.32 -8.36 -1.86
C LEU A 442 19.05 -8.60 -2.68
N ILE A 443 19.23 -8.93 -3.96
CA ILE A 443 18.18 -9.40 -4.86
C ILE A 443 18.61 -10.78 -5.38
N PHE A 444 17.79 -11.78 -5.18
CA PHE A 444 18.05 -13.17 -5.54
C PHE A 444 17.45 -13.48 -6.91
N PHE A 445 18.20 -13.23 -7.99
CA PHE A 445 17.73 -13.42 -9.36
C PHE A 445 17.47 -14.88 -9.72
N ASP A 446 18.16 -15.81 -9.13
CA ASP A 446 17.88 -17.25 -9.22
C ASP A 446 16.47 -17.57 -8.72
N GLN A 447 16.09 -17.07 -7.52
CA GLN A 447 14.76 -17.25 -6.94
C GLN A 447 13.66 -16.53 -7.73
N ILE A 448 13.92 -15.29 -8.21
CA ILE A 448 12.99 -14.52 -9.05
C ILE A 448 12.66 -15.27 -10.34
N ASN A 449 13.67 -15.91 -10.95
CA ASN A 449 13.52 -16.57 -12.24
C ASN A 449 13.15 -18.07 -12.15
N LYS A 450 13.17 -18.70 -10.99
CA LYS A 450 12.87 -20.12 -10.79
C LYS A 450 11.48 -20.51 -11.34
N TYR A 451 10.49 -19.67 -11.12
CA TYR A 451 9.11 -19.85 -11.58
C TYR A 451 8.62 -18.71 -12.46
N ASN A 452 9.49 -18.07 -13.22
CA ASN A 452 9.17 -16.95 -14.09
C ASN A 452 8.52 -17.43 -15.40
N VAL A 453 7.22 -17.60 -15.39
CA VAL A 453 6.42 -18.03 -16.56
C VAL A 453 6.51 -17.08 -17.76
N PHE A 454 6.95 -15.83 -17.57
CA PHE A 454 7.04 -14.81 -18.60
C PHE A 454 8.40 -14.80 -19.32
N ALA A 455 9.42 -15.49 -18.78
CA ALA A 455 10.77 -15.56 -19.38
C ALA A 455 10.74 -16.10 -20.80
N LYS A 456 9.88 -17.09 -21.08
CA LYS A 456 9.72 -17.67 -22.42
C LYS A 456 9.23 -16.62 -23.44
N ALA A 457 8.27 -15.79 -23.07
CA ALA A 457 7.74 -14.73 -23.95
C ALA A 457 8.75 -13.61 -24.18
N ARG A 458 9.57 -13.26 -23.18
CA ARG A 458 10.59 -12.21 -23.23
C ARG A 458 11.95 -12.71 -23.75
N GLN A 459 12.17 -14.01 -23.81
CA GLN A 459 13.44 -14.65 -24.16
C GLN A 459 14.62 -14.14 -23.31
N ALA A 460 14.36 -13.76 -22.08
CA ALA A 460 15.32 -13.20 -21.14
C ALA A 460 14.86 -13.41 -19.70
N PRO A 461 15.77 -13.48 -18.73
CA PRO A 461 15.43 -13.47 -17.32
C PRO A 461 15.08 -12.08 -16.83
N LEU A 462 14.36 -11.99 -15.69
CA LEU A 462 14.21 -10.76 -14.92
C LEU A 462 15.53 -10.40 -14.23
N ARG A 463 15.97 -9.14 -14.37
CA ARG A 463 17.26 -8.64 -13.85
C ARG A 463 17.14 -7.30 -13.13
N ALA A 464 15.93 -6.81 -12.87
CA ALA A 464 15.74 -5.54 -12.17
C ALA A 464 14.44 -5.52 -11.36
N THR A 465 14.39 -4.64 -10.39
CA THR A 465 13.22 -4.38 -9.56
C THR A 465 12.95 -2.87 -9.47
N ASN A 466 11.74 -2.48 -9.02
CA ASN A 466 11.41 -1.12 -8.61
C ASN A 466 12.22 -0.68 -7.37
N PRO A 467 12.12 0.60 -6.93
CA PRO A 467 12.92 1.13 -5.81
C PRO A 467 12.77 0.41 -4.47
N CYS A 468 11.61 -0.21 -4.19
CA CYS A 468 11.34 -0.91 -2.93
C CYS A 468 11.53 -2.44 -3.03
N GLY A 469 11.84 -2.95 -4.22
CA GLY A 469 12.17 -4.37 -4.43
C GLY A 469 10.98 -5.32 -4.56
N GLU A 470 9.72 -4.85 -4.36
CA GLU A 470 8.53 -5.72 -4.42
C GLU A 470 8.08 -6.08 -5.83
N GLN A 471 8.55 -5.36 -6.86
CA GLN A 471 8.18 -5.59 -8.25
C GLN A 471 9.40 -5.91 -9.11
N SER A 472 9.55 -7.18 -9.48
CA SER A 472 10.54 -7.60 -10.50
C SER A 472 9.93 -7.38 -11.88
N LEU A 473 10.55 -6.51 -12.67
CA LEU A 473 10.03 -6.01 -13.94
C LEU A 473 11.07 -6.14 -15.05
N TYR A 474 10.61 -6.36 -16.28
CA TYR A 474 11.43 -6.20 -17.48
C TYR A 474 11.60 -4.71 -17.83
N PRO A 475 12.64 -4.34 -18.60
CA PRO A 475 12.80 -2.97 -19.06
C PRO A 475 11.52 -2.42 -19.70
N TYR A 476 11.16 -1.18 -19.35
CA TYR A 476 9.95 -0.47 -19.73
C TYR A 476 8.63 -1.05 -19.20
N GLU A 477 8.63 -2.10 -18.40
CA GLU A 477 7.43 -2.48 -17.66
C GLU A 477 7.14 -1.51 -16.52
N SER A 478 5.86 -1.38 -16.21
CA SER A 478 5.39 -0.70 -15.01
C SER A 478 4.36 -1.55 -14.26
N CYS A 479 4.16 -1.21 -12.99
CA CYS A 479 3.12 -1.84 -12.20
C CYS A 479 2.32 -0.81 -11.40
N ASN A 480 1.00 -0.96 -11.42
CA ASN A 480 0.09 -0.31 -10.50
C ASN A 480 -0.19 -1.24 -9.33
N LEU A 481 -0.27 -0.63 -8.14
CA LEU A 481 -0.39 -1.35 -6.88
C LEU A 481 -1.67 -0.96 -6.15
N GLY A 482 -2.11 -1.85 -5.26
CA GLY A 482 -3.15 -1.57 -4.29
C GLY A 482 -3.03 -2.51 -3.09
N SER A 483 -3.51 -2.09 -1.93
CA SER A 483 -3.38 -2.86 -0.70
C SER A 483 -4.69 -2.95 0.05
N ILE A 484 -5.07 -4.17 0.42
CA ILE A 484 -6.26 -4.49 1.23
C ILE A 484 -5.90 -4.30 2.70
N ASN A 485 -6.73 -3.61 3.44
CA ASN A 485 -6.58 -3.41 4.88
C ASN A 485 -7.19 -4.59 5.65
N LEU A 486 -6.36 -5.52 6.06
CA LEU A 486 -6.82 -6.77 6.69
C LEU A 486 -7.50 -6.53 8.05
N VAL A 487 -7.11 -5.50 8.80
CA VAL A 487 -7.68 -5.24 10.13
C VAL A 487 -9.17 -4.88 10.09
N ASN A 488 -9.66 -4.40 8.94
CA ASN A 488 -11.08 -4.10 8.74
C ASN A 488 -11.92 -5.35 8.40
N LEU A 489 -11.28 -6.46 8.03
CA LEU A 489 -11.93 -7.67 7.58
C LEU A 489 -12.12 -8.68 8.72
N VAL A 490 -12.67 -8.21 9.83
CA VAL A 490 -12.96 -9.04 11.01
C VAL A 490 -14.42 -8.90 11.43
N LYS A 491 -14.97 -9.97 11.99
CA LYS A 491 -16.30 -10.03 12.61
C LYS A 491 -16.13 -10.09 14.12
N ARG A 492 -16.84 -9.22 14.85
CA ARG A 492 -16.92 -9.30 16.31
C ARG A 492 -17.95 -10.36 16.70
N GLN A 493 -17.52 -11.30 17.51
CA GLN A 493 -18.37 -12.37 18.04
C GLN A 493 -19.20 -11.88 19.24
N ALA A 494 -20.22 -12.68 19.65
CA ALA A 494 -21.09 -12.33 20.76
C ALA A 494 -20.36 -12.28 22.13
N ASP A 495 -19.27 -13.02 22.27
CA ASP A 495 -18.40 -13.03 23.45
C ASP A 495 -17.38 -11.87 23.49
N GLY A 496 -17.37 -11.03 22.45
CA GLY A 496 -16.47 -9.88 22.32
C GLY A 496 -15.16 -10.18 21.59
N THR A 497 -14.86 -11.44 21.27
CA THR A 497 -13.70 -11.84 20.46
C THR A 497 -13.85 -11.44 18.98
N TYR A 498 -12.80 -11.59 18.21
CA TYR A 498 -12.82 -11.31 16.77
C TYR A 498 -12.45 -12.57 15.98
N GLU A 499 -13.09 -12.71 14.83
CA GLU A 499 -12.80 -13.74 13.83
C GLU A 499 -12.55 -13.09 12.48
N PHE A 500 -11.64 -13.64 11.66
CA PHE A 500 -11.37 -13.12 10.31
C PHE A 500 -12.51 -13.47 9.35
N ASP A 501 -12.96 -12.49 8.56
CA ASP A 501 -14.04 -12.64 7.57
C ASP A 501 -13.51 -13.08 6.22
N TRP A 502 -13.31 -14.38 6.06
CA TRP A 502 -12.78 -14.98 4.83
C TRP A 502 -13.65 -14.71 3.59
N GLN A 503 -14.98 -14.69 3.73
CA GLN A 503 -15.90 -14.40 2.63
C GLN A 503 -15.72 -12.95 2.15
N ARG A 504 -15.71 -11.99 3.08
CA ARG A 504 -15.49 -10.58 2.75
C ARG A 504 -14.09 -10.36 2.17
N TYR A 505 -13.09 -11.13 2.60
CA TYR A 505 -11.74 -11.07 2.03
C TYR A 505 -11.73 -11.53 0.58
N GLU A 506 -12.34 -12.67 0.25
CA GLU A 506 -12.50 -13.15 -1.13
C GLU A 506 -13.19 -12.10 -2.01
N GLU A 507 -14.36 -11.58 -1.59
CA GLU A 507 -15.10 -10.55 -2.33
C GLU A 507 -14.25 -9.30 -2.58
N THR A 508 -13.47 -8.87 -1.57
CA THR A 508 -12.58 -7.72 -1.68
C THR A 508 -11.44 -7.98 -2.66
N ILE A 509 -10.81 -9.16 -2.62
CA ILE A 509 -9.75 -9.56 -3.56
C ILE A 509 -10.26 -9.50 -5.01
N ARG A 510 -11.44 -10.06 -5.29
CA ARG A 510 -12.03 -10.08 -6.64
C ARG A 510 -12.31 -8.66 -7.15
N LYS A 511 -12.94 -7.82 -6.36
CA LYS A 511 -13.25 -6.42 -6.70
C LYS A 511 -11.98 -5.60 -6.95
N THR A 512 -10.97 -5.77 -6.10
CA THR A 512 -9.72 -5.01 -6.20
C THR A 512 -8.79 -5.51 -7.32
N THR A 513 -8.84 -6.78 -7.67
CA THR A 513 -8.16 -7.31 -8.86
C THR A 513 -8.72 -6.67 -10.13
N ARG A 514 -10.04 -6.58 -10.26
CA ARG A 514 -10.71 -5.87 -11.37
C ARG A 514 -10.38 -4.39 -11.38
N PHE A 515 -10.39 -3.74 -10.21
CA PHE A 515 -9.99 -2.33 -10.08
C PHE A 515 -8.60 -2.10 -10.68
N LEU A 516 -7.61 -2.94 -10.31
CA LEU A 516 -6.23 -2.80 -10.78
C LEU A 516 -6.08 -3.14 -12.28
N ASP A 517 -6.83 -4.10 -12.82
CA ASP A 517 -6.87 -4.36 -14.26
C ASP A 517 -7.41 -3.15 -15.02
N ASN A 518 -8.49 -2.53 -14.55
CA ASN A 518 -9.06 -1.31 -15.14
C ASN A 518 -8.08 -0.12 -15.10
N VAL A 519 -7.27 0.00 -14.06
CA VAL A 519 -6.24 1.06 -13.97
C VAL A 519 -5.28 1.00 -15.14
N ILE A 520 -4.91 -0.19 -15.65
CA ILE A 520 -4.04 -0.34 -16.83
C ILE A 520 -4.67 0.30 -18.06
N ASP A 521 -5.98 0.12 -18.24
CA ASP A 521 -6.71 0.58 -19.42
C ASP A 521 -6.90 2.11 -19.44
N VAL A 522 -7.09 2.73 -18.26
CA VAL A 522 -7.33 4.19 -18.15
C VAL A 522 -6.08 5.00 -17.84
N ASN A 523 -4.91 4.35 -17.67
CA ASN A 523 -3.63 4.98 -17.35
C ASN A 523 -3.08 5.79 -18.53
N THR A 524 -2.40 6.89 -18.23
CA THR A 524 -1.61 7.67 -19.20
C THR A 524 -0.14 7.50 -18.85
N TYR A 525 0.58 6.68 -19.58
CA TYR A 525 1.99 6.43 -19.35
C TYR A 525 2.88 7.58 -19.87
N PRO A 526 4.04 7.86 -19.23
CA PRO A 526 4.89 8.99 -19.59
C PRO A 526 5.73 8.77 -20.86
N VAL A 527 5.90 7.50 -21.28
CA VAL A 527 6.73 7.07 -22.42
C VAL A 527 5.99 5.97 -23.18
N GLU A 528 6.07 5.96 -24.51
CA GLU A 528 5.33 5.02 -25.38
C GLU A 528 5.77 3.55 -25.17
N GLU A 529 7.08 3.34 -25.02
CA GLU A 529 7.62 2.01 -24.75
C GLU A 529 7.05 1.41 -23.45
N ILE A 530 6.79 2.27 -22.45
CA ILE A 530 6.14 1.85 -21.20
C ILE A 530 4.67 1.50 -21.45
N THR A 531 3.97 2.26 -22.30
CA THR A 531 2.59 1.96 -22.68
C THR A 531 2.49 0.57 -23.28
N THR A 532 3.33 0.28 -24.25
CA THR A 532 3.36 -1.01 -24.94
C THR A 532 3.72 -2.15 -23.99
N ALA A 533 4.83 -2.06 -23.26
CA ALA A 533 5.29 -3.14 -22.39
C ALA A 533 4.30 -3.43 -21.24
N SER A 534 3.68 -2.39 -20.68
CA SER A 534 2.70 -2.54 -19.58
C SER A 534 1.37 -3.15 -20.06
N LYS A 535 0.89 -2.78 -21.25
CA LYS A 535 -0.31 -3.36 -21.87
C LYS A 535 -0.08 -4.80 -22.35
N ASP A 536 1.14 -5.11 -22.81
CA ASP A 536 1.51 -6.45 -23.26
C ASP A 536 1.53 -7.49 -22.13
N SER A 537 1.93 -7.11 -20.93
CA SER A 537 2.00 -7.99 -19.76
C SER A 537 0.79 -7.88 -18.83
N ARG A 538 0.12 -6.73 -18.82
CA ARG A 538 -0.99 -6.39 -17.91
C ARG A 538 -0.68 -6.74 -16.45
N ARG A 539 0.54 -6.48 -15.99
CA ARG A 539 1.00 -6.79 -14.64
C ARG A 539 0.30 -5.87 -13.61
N ILE A 540 -0.23 -6.48 -12.57
CA ILE A 540 -0.79 -5.79 -11.40
C ILE A 540 -0.11 -6.28 -10.12
N GLY A 541 -0.23 -5.48 -9.06
CA GLY A 541 0.35 -5.78 -7.75
C GLY A 541 -0.67 -5.56 -6.63
N LEU A 542 -1.59 -6.52 -6.44
CA LEU A 542 -2.48 -6.53 -5.29
C LEU A 542 -1.74 -7.06 -4.07
N GLY A 543 -1.79 -6.33 -2.98
CA GLY A 543 -1.17 -6.68 -1.71
C GLY A 543 -2.06 -6.41 -0.51
N VAL A 544 -1.43 -6.36 0.65
CA VAL A 544 -2.10 -6.16 1.94
C VAL A 544 -1.41 -5.08 2.76
N MET A 545 -2.13 -4.56 3.77
CA MET A 545 -1.62 -3.74 4.87
C MET A 545 -2.39 -4.11 6.14
N GLY A 546 -1.88 -3.74 7.31
CA GLY A 546 -2.54 -4.02 8.58
C GLY A 546 -2.37 -5.44 9.09
N VAL A 547 -1.33 -6.18 8.67
CA VAL A 547 -1.10 -7.57 9.12
C VAL A 547 -0.86 -7.62 10.63
N ALA A 548 0.01 -6.76 11.18
CA ALA A 548 0.26 -6.73 12.61
C ALA A 548 -1.00 -6.37 13.41
N ASP A 549 -1.75 -5.37 12.95
CA ASP A 549 -2.99 -4.96 13.62
C ASP A 549 -4.08 -6.05 13.56
N LEU A 550 -4.17 -6.80 12.45
CA LEU A 550 -5.04 -7.98 12.37
C LEU A 550 -4.66 -9.01 13.43
N LEU A 551 -3.38 -9.36 13.53
CA LEU A 551 -2.88 -10.34 14.50
C LEU A 551 -3.13 -9.87 15.93
N TYR A 552 -2.91 -8.58 16.25
CA TYR A 552 -3.24 -8.00 17.55
C TYR A 552 -4.73 -8.12 17.87
N LYS A 553 -5.60 -7.85 16.89
CA LYS A 553 -7.05 -7.93 17.07
C LYS A 553 -7.54 -9.35 17.31
N LEU A 554 -6.90 -10.33 16.66
CA LEU A 554 -7.16 -11.75 16.84
C LEU A 554 -6.46 -12.35 18.07
N ARG A 555 -5.62 -11.59 18.78
CA ARG A 555 -4.79 -12.06 19.92
C ARG A 555 -3.81 -13.15 19.55
N ILE A 556 -3.26 -13.11 18.35
CA ILE A 556 -2.28 -14.06 17.83
C ILE A 556 -0.90 -13.40 17.82
N PRO A 557 0.13 -13.94 18.46
CA PRO A 557 1.50 -13.42 18.36
C PRO A 557 2.03 -13.48 16.93
N TYR A 558 2.69 -12.42 16.48
CA TYR A 558 3.19 -12.30 15.10
C TYR A 558 4.15 -13.44 14.71
N ASN A 559 5.07 -13.80 15.62
CA ASN A 559 6.11 -14.80 15.43
C ASN A 559 5.80 -16.16 16.13
N SER A 560 4.53 -16.53 16.14
CA SER A 560 4.07 -17.82 16.62
C SER A 560 3.75 -18.76 15.46
N LYS A 561 3.68 -20.07 15.74
CA LYS A 561 3.24 -21.06 14.74
C LYS A 561 1.86 -20.69 14.16
N GLU A 562 0.90 -20.34 15.01
CA GLU A 562 -0.44 -19.93 14.61
C GLU A 562 -0.39 -18.64 13.76
N GLY A 563 0.47 -17.69 14.12
CA GLY A 563 0.71 -16.46 13.36
C GLY A 563 1.23 -16.74 11.96
N TYR A 564 2.20 -17.64 11.80
CA TYR A 564 2.73 -18.03 10.49
C TYR A 564 1.72 -18.83 9.65
N GLU A 565 0.95 -19.73 10.28
CA GLU A 565 -0.11 -20.47 9.59
C GLU A 565 -1.21 -19.54 9.06
N LEU A 566 -1.63 -18.55 9.86
CA LEU A 566 -2.59 -17.55 9.42
C LEU A 566 -2.03 -16.69 8.27
N GLN A 567 -0.79 -16.22 8.39
CA GLN A 567 -0.13 -15.43 7.35
C GLN A 567 0.01 -16.21 6.04
N SER A 568 0.34 -17.52 6.11
CA SER A 568 0.39 -18.41 4.95
C SER A 568 -1.00 -18.53 4.28
N LYS A 569 -2.06 -18.76 5.04
CA LYS A 569 -3.43 -18.84 4.53
C LYS A 569 -3.91 -17.54 3.90
N LEU A 570 -3.57 -16.39 4.50
CA LEU A 570 -3.91 -15.08 3.96
C LEU A 570 -3.22 -14.83 2.60
N SER A 571 -1.94 -15.17 2.48
CA SER A 571 -1.19 -14.99 1.23
C SER A 571 -1.64 -15.96 0.13
N GLU A 572 -1.97 -17.21 0.49
CA GLU A 572 -2.53 -18.20 -0.44
C GLU A 572 -3.88 -17.73 -0.99
N ALA A 573 -4.81 -17.31 -0.10
CA ALA A 573 -6.12 -16.76 -0.48
C ALA A 573 -5.99 -15.56 -1.42
N LEU A 574 -5.10 -14.62 -1.09
CA LEU A 574 -4.86 -13.42 -1.90
C LEU A 574 -4.51 -13.79 -3.34
N THR A 575 -3.59 -14.72 -3.51
CA THR A 575 -3.10 -15.10 -4.83
C THR A 575 -4.09 -15.97 -5.57
N TYR A 576 -4.67 -16.97 -4.90
CA TYR A 576 -5.65 -17.85 -5.52
C TYR A 576 -6.84 -17.07 -6.09
N TYR A 577 -7.51 -16.26 -5.28
CA TYR A 577 -8.69 -15.52 -5.73
C TYR A 577 -8.37 -14.40 -6.72
N SER A 578 -7.19 -13.77 -6.61
CA SER A 578 -6.78 -12.77 -7.62
C SER A 578 -6.47 -13.40 -8.97
N MET A 579 -5.86 -14.59 -9.01
CA MET A 579 -5.63 -15.32 -10.25
C MET A 579 -6.96 -15.85 -10.84
N GLU A 580 -7.88 -16.35 -10.00
CA GLU A 580 -9.19 -16.82 -10.45
C GLU A 580 -10.02 -15.69 -11.04
N GLU A 581 -10.02 -14.48 -10.42
CA GLU A 581 -10.67 -13.30 -11.02
C GLU A 581 -9.97 -12.86 -12.32
N SER A 582 -8.64 -12.94 -12.38
CA SER A 582 -7.90 -12.66 -13.61
C SER A 582 -8.26 -13.62 -14.76
N VAL A 583 -8.55 -14.89 -14.46
CA VAL A 583 -9.09 -15.86 -15.44
C VAL A 583 -10.51 -15.48 -15.86
N ALA A 584 -11.37 -15.07 -14.93
CA ALA A 584 -12.73 -14.61 -15.24
C ALA A 584 -12.72 -13.36 -16.15
N LEU A 585 -11.79 -12.43 -15.89
CA LEU A 585 -11.54 -11.27 -16.75
C LEU A 585 -11.01 -11.67 -18.13
N ALA A 586 -10.11 -12.64 -18.22
CA ALA A 586 -9.63 -13.17 -19.50
C ALA A 586 -10.78 -13.78 -20.32
N ASN A 587 -11.66 -14.53 -19.67
CA ASN A 587 -12.82 -15.10 -20.33
C ASN A 587 -13.78 -14.04 -20.91
N SER A 588 -13.97 -12.91 -20.23
CA SER A 588 -14.87 -11.84 -20.66
C SER A 588 -14.21 -10.81 -21.58
N ARG A 589 -12.93 -10.45 -21.34
CA ARG A 589 -12.20 -9.32 -21.98
C ARG A 589 -11.05 -9.76 -22.89
N GLY A 590 -10.66 -11.03 -22.85
CA GLY A 590 -9.48 -11.58 -23.49
C GLY A 590 -8.28 -11.66 -22.53
N GLU A 591 -7.40 -12.61 -22.80
CA GLU A 591 -6.13 -12.77 -22.07
C GLU A 591 -5.17 -11.59 -22.32
N PHE A 592 -4.08 -11.47 -21.53
CA PHE A 592 -3.04 -10.47 -21.85
C PHE A 592 -2.32 -10.82 -23.16
N PRO A 593 -1.89 -9.82 -23.97
CA PRO A 593 -1.42 -10.02 -25.35
C PRO A 593 -0.32 -11.07 -25.56
N LEU A 594 0.56 -11.23 -24.58
CA LEU A 594 1.66 -12.21 -24.66
C LEU A 594 1.36 -13.54 -23.96
N CYS A 595 0.14 -13.80 -23.48
CA CYS A 595 -0.22 -14.97 -22.69
C CYS A 595 0.13 -16.29 -23.40
N SER A 596 -0.26 -16.43 -24.66
CA SER A 596 0.01 -17.63 -25.46
C SER A 596 1.50 -17.93 -25.70
N LYS A 597 2.39 -16.95 -25.50
CA LYS A 597 3.85 -17.09 -25.62
C LYS A 597 4.54 -17.43 -24.31
N THR A 598 3.79 -17.48 -23.20
CA THR A 598 4.30 -17.81 -21.86
C THR A 598 4.22 -19.30 -21.57
N GLU A 599 4.53 -19.69 -20.34
CA GLU A 599 4.38 -21.08 -19.88
C GLU A 599 2.98 -21.37 -19.29
N TYR A 600 2.06 -20.39 -19.24
CA TYR A 600 0.68 -20.59 -18.78
C TYR A 600 -0.09 -21.64 -19.60
N PRO A 601 0.00 -21.68 -20.95
CA PRO A 601 -0.64 -22.76 -21.75
C PRO A 601 -0.12 -24.15 -21.41
N GLU A 602 1.10 -24.25 -20.85
CA GLU A 602 1.69 -25.53 -20.41
C GLU A 602 1.24 -25.91 -18.97
N GLY A 603 0.46 -25.08 -18.32
CA GLY A 603 -0.03 -25.27 -16.95
C GLY A 603 0.98 -24.91 -15.87
N LYS A 604 2.02 -24.14 -16.20
CA LYS A 604 2.94 -23.61 -15.19
C LYS A 604 2.40 -22.30 -14.62
N ILE A 605 2.61 -22.08 -13.32
CA ILE A 605 2.21 -20.87 -12.60
C ILE A 605 3.40 -20.29 -11.81
N PRO A 606 3.45 -18.98 -11.54
CA PRO A 606 4.61 -18.34 -10.89
C PRO A 606 4.54 -18.39 -9.34
N ILE A 607 4.14 -19.51 -8.77
CA ILE A 607 3.86 -19.68 -7.33
C ILE A 607 4.68 -20.84 -6.78
N SER A 608 5.73 -20.53 -6.01
CA SER A 608 6.64 -21.55 -5.45
C SER A 608 5.92 -22.52 -4.51
N GLY A 609 5.00 -22.03 -3.69
CA GLY A 609 4.24 -22.84 -2.74
C GLY A 609 3.44 -23.96 -3.40
N TYR A 610 2.96 -23.75 -4.63
CA TYR A 610 2.28 -24.82 -5.39
C TYR A 610 3.20 -26.01 -5.69
N TYR A 611 4.50 -25.75 -5.97
CA TYR A 611 5.48 -26.78 -6.34
C TYR A 611 6.25 -27.36 -5.14
N GLU A 612 6.52 -26.52 -4.15
CA GLU A 612 7.47 -26.82 -3.07
C GLU A 612 6.77 -27.31 -1.79
N ARG A 613 5.45 -27.04 -1.64
CA ARG A 613 4.70 -27.56 -0.50
C ARG A 613 3.95 -28.85 -0.86
N PRO A 614 3.78 -29.76 0.11
CA PRO A 614 2.93 -30.94 -0.09
C PRO A 614 1.50 -30.53 -0.47
N LYS A 615 0.91 -31.17 -1.51
CA LYS A 615 -0.43 -30.81 -2.02
C LYS A 615 -1.52 -30.87 -0.96
N GLU A 616 -1.45 -31.77 -0.01
CA GLU A 616 -2.36 -31.91 1.11
C GLU A 616 -2.34 -30.74 2.08
N THR A 617 -1.35 -29.85 2.00
CA THR A 617 -1.24 -28.61 2.79
C THR A 617 -1.81 -27.40 2.07
N HIS A 618 -2.22 -27.53 0.80
CA HIS A 618 -2.86 -26.45 0.04
C HIS A 618 -4.28 -26.25 0.56
N THR A 619 -4.68 -24.99 0.70
CA THR A 619 -6.04 -24.63 1.13
C THR A 619 -7.03 -24.67 -0.02
N TYR A 620 -6.56 -24.40 -1.26
CA TYR A 620 -7.38 -24.19 -2.46
C TYR A 620 -7.07 -25.20 -3.55
N GLU A 621 -8.03 -25.33 -4.50
CA GLU A 621 -7.98 -26.28 -5.62
C GLU A 621 -7.13 -25.75 -6.80
N TRP A 622 -5.81 -25.65 -6.59
CA TRP A 622 -4.88 -25.09 -7.57
C TRP A 622 -4.88 -25.82 -8.91
N ASP A 623 -5.01 -27.15 -8.93
CA ASP A 623 -5.05 -27.93 -10.15
C ASP A 623 -6.27 -27.57 -11.01
N ALA A 624 -7.43 -27.31 -10.38
CA ALA A 624 -8.64 -26.85 -11.07
C ALA A 624 -8.48 -25.43 -11.64
N LEU A 625 -7.80 -24.52 -10.93
CA LEU A 625 -7.49 -23.20 -11.42
C LEU A 625 -6.52 -23.24 -12.63
N ILE A 626 -5.51 -24.11 -12.59
CA ILE A 626 -4.57 -24.31 -13.69
C ILE A 626 -5.30 -24.79 -14.96
N GLU A 627 -6.26 -25.72 -14.85
CA GLU A 627 -7.06 -26.14 -15.99
C GLU A 627 -7.95 -25.01 -16.55
N LYS A 628 -8.48 -24.13 -15.70
CA LYS A 628 -9.17 -22.91 -16.15
C LYS A 628 -8.22 -21.97 -16.90
N ILE A 629 -6.97 -21.79 -16.43
CA ILE A 629 -5.94 -20.97 -17.09
C ILE A 629 -5.60 -21.54 -18.48
N LYS A 630 -5.40 -22.83 -18.61
CA LYS A 630 -5.15 -23.48 -19.91
C LYS A 630 -6.29 -23.27 -20.90
N THR A 631 -7.54 -23.28 -20.40
CA THR A 631 -8.74 -23.22 -21.25
C THR A 631 -9.09 -21.79 -21.67
N HIS A 632 -8.95 -20.82 -20.76
CA HIS A 632 -9.44 -19.44 -20.93
C HIS A 632 -8.33 -18.39 -21.02
N GLY A 633 -7.06 -18.77 -20.77
CA GLY A 633 -5.97 -17.83 -20.53
C GLY A 633 -6.10 -17.13 -19.19
N ILE A 634 -5.22 -16.16 -18.96
CA ILE A 634 -5.24 -15.27 -17.79
C ILE A 634 -5.08 -13.82 -18.23
N ARG A 635 -5.75 -12.86 -17.56
CA ARG A 635 -5.77 -11.44 -17.95
C ARG A 635 -4.51 -10.68 -17.57
N ASN A 636 -3.82 -11.10 -16.50
CA ASN A 636 -2.68 -10.42 -15.91
C ASN A 636 -1.52 -11.40 -15.73
N VAL A 637 -0.31 -11.05 -16.16
CA VAL A 637 0.86 -11.95 -16.08
C VAL A 637 1.25 -12.29 -14.64
N LEU A 638 1.08 -11.35 -13.72
CA LEU A 638 1.20 -11.54 -12.26
C LEU A 638 0.17 -10.65 -11.58
N THR A 639 -0.36 -11.10 -10.44
CA THR A 639 -1.46 -10.41 -9.76
C THR A 639 -1.11 -9.87 -8.39
N THR A 640 -0.16 -10.49 -7.67
CA THR A 640 0.07 -10.21 -6.24
C THR A 640 1.50 -9.76 -5.92
N THR A 641 1.61 -8.94 -4.87
CA THR A 641 2.85 -8.38 -4.31
C THR A 641 2.61 -7.96 -2.85
N VAL A 642 3.65 -7.67 -2.08
CA VAL A 642 3.49 -6.93 -0.82
C VAL A 642 4.34 -5.66 -0.87
N ALA A 643 3.66 -4.53 -1.02
CA ALA A 643 4.27 -3.21 -1.07
C ALA A 643 4.48 -2.64 0.36
N PRO A 644 5.38 -1.64 0.54
CA PRO A 644 5.67 -1.06 1.86
C PRO A 644 4.47 -0.35 2.51
N THR A 645 3.55 0.20 1.72
CA THR A 645 2.34 0.95 2.13
C THR A 645 2.54 2.13 3.10
N GLY A 646 3.76 2.67 3.25
CA GLY A 646 4.09 3.66 4.28
C GLY A 646 3.11 4.84 4.41
N THR A 647 2.72 5.48 3.29
CA THR A 647 1.73 6.57 3.31
C THR A 647 0.29 6.06 3.28
N LEU A 648 0.02 4.93 2.61
CA LEU A 648 -1.32 4.34 2.53
C LEU A 648 -1.81 3.87 3.90
N ALA A 649 -0.94 3.22 4.67
CA ALA A 649 -1.24 2.78 6.03
C ALA A 649 -1.58 3.95 6.97
N MET A 650 -0.92 5.12 6.79
CA MET A 650 -1.28 6.35 7.51
C MET A 650 -2.68 6.87 7.14
N ILE A 651 -3.10 6.68 5.88
CA ILE A 651 -4.46 7.05 5.44
C ILE A 651 -5.48 6.02 5.93
N ALA A 652 -5.12 4.73 5.90
CA ALA A 652 -5.98 3.62 6.33
C ALA A 652 -5.99 3.40 7.85
N ASP A 653 -5.13 4.11 8.59
CA ASP A 653 -4.97 4.02 10.05
C ASP A 653 -4.69 2.58 10.51
N CYS A 654 -3.68 1.96 9.90
CA CYS A 654 -3.24 0.60 10.19
C CYS A 654 -1.71 0.44 10.08
N SER A 655 -1.19 -0.73 10.45
CA SER A 655 0.22 -1.09 10.29
C SER A 655 0.63 -1.24 8.81
N ASN A 656 1.92 -1.03 8.52
CA ASN A 656 2.47 -1.04 7.16
C ASN A 656 2.57 -2.45 6.59
N GLY A 657 1.98 -2.71 5.43
CA GLY A 657 2.14 -3.97 4.70
C GLY A 657 2.00 -5.20 5.61
N MET A 658 3.03 -6.03 5.60
CA MET A 658 3.17 -7.18 6.50
C MET A 658 4.11 -6.92 7.68
N GLU A 659 4.58 -5.68 7.86
CA GLU A 659 5.52 -5.35 8.93
C GLU A 659 4.88 -5.46 10.31
N PRO A 660 5.63 -5.91 11.34
CA PRO A 660 5.24 -5.69 12.74
C PRO A 660 5.14 -4.19 13.02
N ALA A 661 4.40 -3.80 14.04
CA ALA A 661 4.37 -2.39 14.45
C ALA A 661 5.78 -1.94 14.88
N PHE A 662 6.19 -0.75 14.46
CA PHE A 662 7.49 -0.21 14.84
C PHE A 662 7.53 0.16 16.33
N ALA A 663 6.45 0.75 16.84
CA ALA A 663 6.23 1.08 18.26
C ALA A 663 4.73 1.11 18.53
N LEU A 664 4.30 0.66 19.73
CA LEU A 664 2.90 0.64 20.15
C LEU A 664 2.46 1.94 20.78
N VAL A 665 3.39 2.63 21.44
CA VAL A 665 3.22 3.96 22.04
C VAL A 665 4.45 4.79 21.72
N PHE A 666 4.26 6.05 21.31
CA PHE A 666 5.35 7.02 21.16
C PHE A 666 4.94 8.38 21.70
N GLU A 667 5.90 9.07 22.30
CA GLU A 667 5.72 10.41 22.86
C GLU A 667 6.02 11.49 21.80
N LYS A 668 5.16 12.49 21.73
CA LYS A 668 5.41 13.72 20.99
C LYS A 668 5.51 14.89 21.97
N ARG A 669 6.70 15.48 22.07
CA ARG A 669 6.94 16.68 22.87
C ARG A 669 6.65 17.91 22.02
N VAL A 670 5.76 18.76 22.48
CA VAL A 670 5.47 20.07 21.89
C VAL A 670 5.49 21.14 22.98
N THR A 671 5.57 22.41 22.61
CA THR A 671 5.69 23.56 23.54
C THR A 671 4.61 23.60 24.62
N VAL A 672 3.45 22.97 24.38
CA VAL A 672 2.29 22.97 25.32
C VAL A 672 2.17 21.68 26.14
N GLY A 673 3.11 20.72 26.06
CA GLY A 673 3.10 19.48 26.88
C GLY A 673 3.56 18.23 26.14
N ARG A 674 3.41 17.10 26.84
CA ARG A 674 3.68 15.75 26.33
C ARG A 674 2.37 15.12 25.88
N PHE A 675 2.38 14.46 24.71
CA PHE A 675 1.25 13.73 24.18
C PHE A 675 1.69 12.32 23.76
N PHE A 676 0.94 11.32 24.15
CA PHE A 676 1.16 9.94 23.73
C PHE A 676 0.28 9.59 22.54
N TYR A 677 0.88 8.96 21.55
CA TYR A 677 0.17 8.31 20.44
C TYR A 677 0.24 6.83 20.68
N THR A 678 -0.91 6.20 20.80
CA THR A 678 -1.04 4.76 21.09
C THR A 678 -1.71 4.06 19.91
N ASN A 679 -1.22 2.87 19.56
CA ASN A 679 -1.96 1.99 18.66
C ASN A 679 -3.36 1.73 19.22
N LYS A 680 -4.40 1.93 18.44
CA LYS A 680 -5.80 1.92 18.91
C LYS A 680 -6.22 0.58 19.50
N ILE A 681 -5.72 -0.53 18.95
CA ILE A 681 -6.04 -1.87 19.45
C ILE A 681 -5.40 -2.07 20.83
N VAL A 682 -4.15 -1.65 20.97
CA VAL A 682 -3.43 -1.71 22.25
C VAL A 682 -4.08 -0.79 23.28
N GLU A 683 -4.52 0.40 22.88
CA GLU A 683 -5.25 1.34 23.73
C GLU A 683 -6.55 0.71 24.29
N GLU A 684 -7.35 0.07 23.39
CA GLU A 684 -8.56 -0.64 23.80
C GLU A 684 -8.26 -1.73 24.84
N VAL A 685 -7.24 -2.54 24.58
CA VAL A 685 -6.84 -3.64 25.48
C VAL A 685 -6.31 -3.15 26.80
N LEU A 686 -5.51 -2.10 26.82
CA LEU A 686 -5.04 -1.47 28.07
C LEU A 686 -6.23 -0.95 28.90
N LYS A 687 -7.25 -0.36 28.26
CA LYS A 687 -8.47 0.10 28.92
C LYS A 687 -9.30 -1.06 29.48
N GLU A 688 -9.51 -2.13 28.70
CA GLU A 688 -10.23 -3.32 29.11
C GLU A 688 -9.60 -3.99 30.35
N ASN A 689 -8.28 -3.88 30.51
CA ASN A 689 -7.52 -4.46 31.62
C ASN A 689 -7.20 -3.45 32.75
N ASN A 690 -7.75 -2.21 32.69
CA ASN A 690 -7.51 -1.14 33.68
C ASN A 690 -6.03 -0.71 33.77
N LEU A 691 -5.28 -0.83 32.67
CA LEU A 691 -3.86 -0.49 32.58
C LEU A 691 -3.60 0.81 31.80
N TYR A 692 -4.63 1.48 31.30
CA TYR A 692 -4.48 2.72 30.54
C TYR A 692 -4.32 3.91 31.45
N SER A 693 -3.06 4.33 31.68
CA SER A 693 -2.71 5.51 32.47
C SER A 693 -1.50 6.20 31.85
N ASP A 694 -1.34 7.52 32.13
CA ASP A 694 -0.18 8.28 31.66
C ASP A 694 1.15 7.68 32.16
N GLU A 695 1.15 7.07 33.35
CA GLU A 695 2.34 6.40 33.91
C GLU A 695 2.73 5.17 33.07
N ILE A 696 1.77 4.32 32.75
CA ILE A 696 2.00 3.12 31.92
C ILE A 696 2.40 3.52 30.49
N LEU A 697 1.70 4.50 29.90
CA LEU A 697 2.03 5.00 28.55
C LEU A 697 3.45 5.61 28.50
N ALA A 698 3.87 6.32 29.56
CA ALA A 698 5.24 6.83 29.65
C ALA A 698 6.25 5.69 29.73
N LYS A 699 6.01 4.66 30.55
CA LYS A 699 6.88 3.46 30.65
C LYS A 699 7.00 2.76 29.30
N ILE A 700 5.91 2.61 28.55
CA ILE A 700 5.93 1.99 27.22
C ILE A 700 6.71 2.85 26.23
N ALA A 701 6.47 4.17 26.20
CA ALA A 701 7.18 5.09 25.32
C ALA A 701 8.71 5.14 25.62
N ASP A 702 9.09 5.17 26.89
CA ASP A 702 10.49 5.11 27.34
C ASP A 702 11.13 3.74 27.07
N ASN A 703 10.33 2.69 26.94
CA ASN A 703 10.73 1.34 26.59
C ASN A 703 10.68 1.09 25.05
N TYR A 704 10.99 2.10 24.24
CA TYR A 704 10.99 2.04 22.78
C TYR A 704 9.62 1.69 22.18
N GLY A 705 8.54 2.01 22.88
CA GLY A 705 7.18 1.70 22.46
C GLY A 705 6.77 0.23 22.61
N SER A 706 7.58 -0.59 23.28
CA SER A 706 7.37 -2.01 23.53
C SER A 706 6.73 -2.26 24.89
N LEU A 707 5.86 -3.25 25.00
CA LEU A 707 5.29 -3.75 26.25
C LEU A 707 6.24 -4.70 27.00
N ARG A 708 7.25 -5.24 26.32
CA ARG A 708 8.12 -6.31 26.82
C ARG A 708 8.93 -5.84 28.03
N GLY A 709 8.92 -6.65 29.11
CA GLY A 709 9.69 -6.40 30.33
C GLY A 709 9.09 -5.35 31.27
N ILE A 710 7.88 -4.84 31.01
CA ILE A 710 7.15 -3.94 31.93
C ILE A 710 6.36 -4.81 32.90
N ALA A 711 6.74 -4.75 34.20
CA ALA A 711 6.20 -5.68 35.23
C ALA A 711 4.68 -5.58 35.44
N GLU A 712 4.10 -4.40 35.21
CA GLU A 712 2.65 -4.17 35.35
C GLU A 712 1.84 -4.75 34.18
N ILE A 713 2.47 -5.04 33.05
CA ILE A 713 1.82 -5.57 31.86
C ILE A 713 1.78 -7.11 31.94
N PRO A 714 0.61 -7.76 31.85
CA PRO A 714 0.48 -9.21 31.83
C PRO A 714 1.31 -9.86 30.71
N GLN A 715 1.90 -11.03 30.97
CA GLN A 715 2.80 -11.72 30.04
C GLN A 715 2.12 -11.97 28.68
N TRP A 716 0.85 -12.40 28.64
CA TRP A 716 0.12 -12.64 27.40
C TRP A 716 0.02 -11.38 26.51
N MET A 717 -0.05 -10.18 27.12
CA MET A 717 -0.05 -8.93 26.36
C MET A 717 1.33 -8.64 25.78
N GLN A 718 2.40 -8.89 26.53
CA GLN A 718 3.77 -8.73 26.09
C GLN A 718 4.10 -9.69 24.92
N ASP A 719 3.56 -10.92 24.95
CA ASP A 719 3.78 -11.93 23.92
C ASP A 719 2.96 -11.64 22.64
N THR A 720 1.77 -11.07 22.80
CA THR A 720 0.86 -10.79 21.68
C THR A 720 1.22 -9.49 20.94
N PHE A 721 1.47 -8.41 21.69
CA PHE A 721 1.66 -7.07 21.14
C PHE A 721 3.16 -6.77 20.97
N VAL A 722 3.82 -7.55 20.12
CA VAL A 722 5.25 -7.40 19.84
C VAL A 722 5.52 -6.29 18.83
N THR A 723 6.58 -5.52 19.05
CA THR A 723 7.11 -4.54 18.08
C THR A 723 8.13 -5.16 17.15
N ALA A 724 8.55 -4.44 16.10
CA ALA A 724 9.57 -4.91 15.18
C ALA A 724 10.91 -5.24 15.88
N MET A 725 11.26 -4.50 16.97
CA MET A 725 12.49 -4.74 17.72
C MET A 725 12.35 -5.85 18.79
N ASP A 726 11.13 -6.30 19.09
CA ASP A 726 10.87 -7.43 19.98
C ASP A 726 10.99 -8.79 19.28
N ILE A 727 11.11 -8.79 17.95
CA ILE A 727 11.13 -9.98 17.10
C ILE A 727 12.57 -10.24 16.63
N HIS A 728 13.03 -11.46 16.74
CA HIS A 728 14.35 -11.85 16.24
C HIS A 728 14.41 -11.75 14.70
N TRP A 729 15.57 -11.41 14.12
CA TRP A 729 15.72 -11.23 12.68
C TRP A 729 15.33 -12.48 11.87
N SER A 730 15.53 -13.68 12.39
CA SER A 730 15.12 -14.92 11.74
C SER A 730 13.60 -15.08 11.67
N ASP A 731 12.86 -14.59 12.68
CA ASP A 731 11.40 -14.58 12.68
C ASP A 731 10.83 -13.59 11.65
N HIS A 732 11.50 -12.45 11.45
CA HIS A 732 11.16 -11.54 10.34
C HIS A 732 11.29 -12.23 8.98
N LEU A 733 12.37 -13.00 8.78
CA LEU A 733 12.61 -13.76 7.55
C LEU A 733 11.60 -14.89 7.38
N MET A 734 11.29 -15.62 8.45
CA MET A 734 10.27 -16.68 8.42
C MET A 734 8.91 -16.10 8.00
N ALA A 735 8.49 -14.98 8.59
CA ALA A 735 7.25 -14.30 8.20
C ALA A 735 7.27 -13.91 6.70
N GLN A 736 8.38 -13.36 6.19
CA GLN A 736 8.52 -13.06 4.77
C GLN A 736 8.48 -14.32 3.90
N GLY A 737 9.10 -15.41 4.34
CA GLY A 737 9.14 -16.71 3.65
C GLY A 737 7.76 -17.32 3.46
N VAL A 738 6.94 -17.36 4.51
CA VAL A 738 5.58 -17.94 4.41
C VAL A 738 4.66 -17.13 3.49
N TRP A 739 4.87 -15.80 3.39
CA TRP A 739 4.20 -14.99 2.39
C TRP A 739 4.74 -15.20 0.99
N GLN A 740 6.09 -15.25 0.81
CA GLN A 740 6.72 -15.34 -0.51
C GLN A 740 6.39 -16.63 -1.24
N GLN A 741 6.10 -17.73 -0.52
CA GLN A 741 5.65 -18.98 -1.13
C GLN A 741 4.41 -18.80 -2.01
N TRP A 742 3.52 -17.88 -1.65
CA TRP A 742 2.26 -17.68 -2.36
C TRP A 742 2.22 -16.38 -3.18
N ILE A 743 3.10 -15.42 -2.94
CA ILE A 743 3.13 -14.15 -3.68
C ILE A 743 3.89 -14.28 -5.00
N GLY A 744 3.23 -13.96 -6.11
CA GLY A 744 3.78 -14.11 -7.46
C GLY A 744 4.94 -13.14 -7.77
N ASN A 745 4.84 -11.85 -7.40
CA ASN A 745 5.96 -10.91 -7.46
C ASN A 745 6.84 -11.05 -6.19
N ALA A 746 7.54 -10.02 -5.80
CA ALA A 746 8.36 -10.00 -4.59
C ALA A 746 7.64 -9.29 -3.42
N ILE A 747 8.32 -9.20 -2.31
CA ILE A 747 7.85 -8.59 -1.06
C ILE A 747 8.84 -7.53 -0.62
N SER A 748 8.36 -6.33 -0.33
CA SER A 748 9.14 -5.30 0.35
C SER A 748 8.97 -5.46 1.86
N LYS A 749 10.00 -5.97 2.51
CA LYS A 749 10.06 -6.10 3.96
C LYS A 749 11.44 -5.71 4.47
N THR A 750 11.45 -4.97 5.58
CA THR A 750 12.69 -4.63 6.30
C THR A 750 12.93 -5.67 7.40
N ILE A 751 14.13 -6.23 7.42
CA ILE A 751 14.59 -7.05 8.53
C ILE A 751 15.20 -6.11 9.56
N ASN A 752 14.40 -5.79 10.58
CA ASN A 752 14.82 -4.90 11.67
C ASN A 752 15.72 -5.68 12.63
N MET A 753 16.84 -5.08 12.99
CA MET A 753 17.83 -5.67 13.88
C MET A 753 18.21 -4.70 14.99
N PRO A 754 18.35 -5.16 16.23
CA PRO A 754 18.85 -4.36 17.34
C PRO A 754 20.25 -3.77 17.09
N TYR A 755 20.63 -2.77 17.87
CA TYR A 755 21.92 -2.09 17.76
C TYR A 755 23.14 -3.03 17.92
N ASP A 756 23.03 -4.02 18.78
CA ASP A 756 24.07 -4.93 19.21
C ASP A 756 24.30 -6.15 18.32
N VAL A 757 23.51 -6.32 17.24
CA VAL A 757 23.76 -7.41 16.28
C VAL A 757 25.11 -7.27 15.60
N THR A 758 25.72 -8.41 15.31
CA THR A 758 27.02 -8.52 14.66
C THR A 758 26.94 -8.51 13.15
N VAL A 759 28.07 -8.36 12.47
CA VAL A 759 28.17 -8.55 11.02
C VAL A 759 27.82 -9.99 10.62
N ASP A 760 28.17 -10.97 11.48
CA ASP A 760 27.86 -12.37 11.25
C ASP A 760 26.35 -12.66 11.32
N ASP A 761 25.59 -11.95 12.16
CA ASP A 761 24.13 -12.02 12.17
C ASP A 761 23.55 -11.55 10.84
N VAL A 762 24.05 -10.44 10.28
CA VAL A 762 23.61 -9.93 8.98
C VAL A 762 23.95 -10.93 7.87
N LYS A 763 25.15 -11.53 7.91
CA LYS A 763 25.56 -12.57 6.96
C LYS A 763 24.65 -13.80 7.06
N SER A 764 24.38 -14.28 8.28
CA SER A 764 23.48 -15.41 8.54
C SER A 764 22.06 -15.12 8.05
N ALA A 765 21.58 -13.88 8.21
CA ALA A 765 20.28 -13.47 7.70
C ALA A 765 20.22 -13.52 6.17
N TYR A 766 21.28 -13.15 5.45
CA TYR A 766 21.33 -13.28 3.98
C TYR A 766 21.30 -14.75 3.53
N LEU A 767 22.01 -15.63 4.21
CA LEU A 767 22.00 -17.07 3.91
C LEU A 767 20.60 -17.66 4.13
N LEU A 768 20.01 -17.42 5.31
CA LEU A 768 18.65 -17.88 5.63
C LEU A 768 17.60 -17.34 4.66
N ALA A 769 17.72 -16.08 4.23
CA ALA A 769 16.78 -15.48 3.26
C ALA A 769 16.77 -16.23 1.93
N HIS A 770 17.96 -16.62 1.42
CA HIS A 770 18.06 -17.42 0.19
C HIS A 770 17.47 -18.83 0.36
N GLU A 771 17.73 -19.49 1.48
CA GLU A 771 17.20 -20.83 1.79
C GLU A 771 15.67 -20.84 1.91
N LEU A 772 15.08 -19.77 2.47
CA LEU A 772 13.64 -19.58 2.53
C LEU A 772 12.99 -19.23 1.17
N GLY A 773 13.78 -19.18 0.09
CA GLY A 773 13.30 -18.88 -1.26
C GLY A 773 12.82 -17.43 -1.43
N LEU A 774 13.33 -16.48 -0.63
CA LEU A 774 13.01 -15.07 -0.79
C LEU A 774 13.56 -14.54 -2.12
N LYS A 775 12.90 -13.53 -2.67
CA LYS A 775 13.30 -12.86 -3.91
C LYS A 775 14.19 -11.64 -3.69
N GLY A 776 14.28 -11.17 -2.45
CA GLY A 776 15.14 -10.08 -2.04
C GLY A 776 15.02 -9.80 -0.55
N MET A 777 16.00 -9.06 -0.02
CA MET A 777 16.10 -8.77 1.41
C MET A 777 16.78 -7.43 1.65
N THR A 778 16.29 -6.68 2.62
CA THR A 778 16.87 -5.42 3.12
C THR A 778 17.00 -5.49 4.64
N VAL A 779 18.17 -5.14 5.15
CA VAL A 779 18.45 -5.07 6.59
C VAL A 779 18.37 -3.63 7.07
N TYR A 780 17.85 -3.41 8.27
CA TYR A 780 17.96 -2.18 9.01
C TYR A 780 18.38 -2.45 10.44
N ARG A 781 19.65 -2.16 10.75
CA ARG A 781 20.15 -2.18 12.13
C ARG A 781 19.90 -0.82 12.79
N ASP A 782 19.43 -0.82 14.04
CA ASP A 782 19.27 0.42 14.81
C ASP A 782 20.60 1.16 14.89
N GLY A 783 20.58 2.47 14.66
CA GLY A 783 21.79 3.30 14.62
C GLY A 783 22.63 3.22 13.33
N SER A 784 22.24 2.45 12.31
CA SER A 784 22.97 2.36 11.02
C SER A 784 22.83 3.59 10.14
N ARG A 785 21.82 4.45 10.33
CA ARG A 785 21.60 5.68 9.56
C ARG A 785 21.71 6.92 10.43
N HIS A 786 22.45 7.94 9.97
CA HIS A 786 22.62 9.24 10.67
C HIS A 786 21.32 10.03 10.84
N LYS A 787 20.34 9.85 9.95
CA LYS A 787 19.00 10.46 10.05
C LYS A 787 17.96 9.35 10.20
N GLN A 788 17.57 9.07 11.41
CA GLN A 788 16.44 8.17 11.70
C GLN A 788 15.13 8.89 11.40
N VAL A 789 14.21 8.22 10.67
CA VAL A 789 12.89 8.77 10.32
C VAL A 789 11.95 8.77 11.53
N LEU A 790 12.19 7.86 12.48
CA LEU A 790 11.46 7.76 13.75
C LEU A 790 12.49 7.92 14.89
N HIS A 791 12.41 9.03 15.62
CA HIS A 791 13.20 9.26 16.82
C HIS A 791 12.49 8.65 18.02
N MET A 792 13.17 7.77 18.72
CA MET A 792 12.76 7.31 20.04
C MET A 792 13.22 8.31 21.11
N THR A 793 12.50 8.42 22.21
CA THR A 793 12.57 9.54 23.16
C THR A 793 13.80 9.60 24.07
N SER A 794 14.67 8.60 24.06
CA SER A 794 15.90 8.62 24.88
C SER A 794 17.10 9.08 24.05
N GLU A 795 17.59 10.29 24.35
CA GLU A 795 18.76 10.90 23.70
C GLU A 795 20.08 10.14 23.94
N ASN A 796 20.14 9.11 24.80
CA ASN A 796 21.42 8.53 25.28
C ASN A 796 21.44 7.01 25.55
N ALA A 797 20.48 6.22 25.09
CA ALA A 797 20.52 4.79 25.40
C ALA A 797 20.37 3.93 24.12
N THR A 798 21.46 3.32 23.71
CA THR A 798 21.45 2.08 22.93
C THR A 798 20.90 0.97 23.81
N LYS A 799 19.67 0.54 23.58
CA LYS A 799 19.07 -0.60 24.27
C LYS A 799 19.50 -1.87 23.57
N THR A 800 20.06 -2.82 24.32
CA THR A 800 20.22 -4.20 23.89
C THR A 800 18.86 -4.90 24.04
N PHE A 801 18.40 -5.57 22.99
CA PHE A 801 17.19 -6.38 23.04
C PHE A 801 17.62 -7.82 23.18
N ASP A 802 17.29 -8.44 24.32
CA ASP A 802 17.53 -9.86 24.55
C ASP A 802 16.45 -10.66 23.81
N VAL A 803 16.60 -10.77 22.47
CA VAL A 803 15.63 -11.35 21.57
C VAL A 803 16.20 -12.67 21.03
N VAL A 804 15.45 -13.75 21.23
CA VAL A 804 15.80 -15.09 20.75
C VAL A 804 14.85 -15.54 19.64
N PRO A 805 15.30 -16.43 18.72
CA PRO A 805 14.45 -17.02 17.69
C PRO A 805 13.24 -17.75 18.32
N SER A 806 12.09 -17.72 17.64
CA SER A 806 10.95 -18.53 18.06
C SER A 806 11.28 -20.03 17.94
N LEU A 807 10.61 -20.86 18.73
CA LEU A 807 10.76 -22.32 18.66
C LEU A 807 10.47 -22.86 17.25
N HIS A 808 9.57 -22.24 16.51
CA HIS A 808 9.24 -22.62 15.14
C HIS A 808 10.41 -22.39 14.19
N VAL A 809 11.10 -21.24 14.28
CA VAL A 809 12.29 -20.95 13.47
C VAL A 809 13.44 -21.90 13.84
N VAL A 810 13.67 -22.15 15.14
CA VAL A 810 14.69 -23.09 15.60
C VAL A 810 14.45 -24.48 15.02
N GLN A 811 13.20 -24.97 15.04
CA GLN A 811 12.84 -26.28 14.48
C GLN A 811 13.02 -26.30 12.95
N TYR A 812 12.58 -25.26 12.23
CA TYR A 812 12.75 -25.16 10.78
C TYR A 812 14.24 -25.23 10.39
N VAL A 813 15.08 -24.44 11.05
CA VAL A 813 16.53 -24.45 10.79
C VAL A 813 17.15 -25.83 11.07
N THR A 814 16.75 -26.45 12.19
CA THR A 814 17.24 -27.81 12.54
C THR A 814 16.81 -28.85 11.51
N ASP A 815 15.55 -28.83 11.07
CA ASP A 815 15.00 -29.87 10.20
C ASP A 815 15.44 -29.71 8.73
N ASN A 816 15.73 -28.51 8.25
CA ASN A 816 15.97 -28.22 6.83
C ASN A 816 17.39 -27.74 6.50
N ILE A 817 18.14 -27.20 7.47
CA ILE A 817 19.44 -26.57 7.21
C ILE A 817 20.61 -27.33 7.83
N THR A 818 20.40 -28.00 8.97
CA THR A 818 21.48 -28.73 9.67
C THR A 818 21.57 -30.23 9.32
N ASN A 819 20.63 -30.74 8.51
CA ASN A 819 20.69 -32.09 7.90
C ASN A 819 21.02 -31.99 6.42
#